data_58d287f9e60e9493ab9956a35f15522d
#
_entry.id   58d287f9e60e9493ab9956a35f15522d
#
_cell.length_a   1.000
_cell.length_b   1.000
_cell.length_c   1.000
_cell.angle_alpha   90.00
_cell.angle_beta   90.00
_cell.angle_gamma   90.00
#
_symmetry.space_group_name_H-M   'P 1'
#
loop_
_entity.id
_entity.type
_entity.pdbx_description
1 polymer ?
#
loop_
_entity_poly.entity_id
_entity_poly.type
_entity_poly.pdbx_seq_one_letter_code
_entity_poly.pdbx_strand_id
1 'polypeptide(L)'
;METETVTGYVDHIIYRNAENGYTVLVLVVNEEELTCVGTFSDITEGENIEAHGEYTEHATYGRQFKVVSFEEKEPEDEMAIERYLGSGAIHGIGLALAARIVRRFKKDTFRIIEEEPERLAEVKGISQRKAMEIADQVNAKRDLREAMIFLQQYGINMNLAVKIYNKYGGEIYSVLKENPYRMADDIDGVGFKTADEIAARVGIKTDSDFRIKSGIQYVLQQAAMDGHTYLPMEELTRRAVYLLGVESSQVEAHYMNLAMDRKIVMQLKDDITQIYANTFYYMEANTAAMLKQLDVTYDVPDIEIEAAIRNIEKKTEMELDEHQAEAVKEAVRNGLLVITGGPGTGKTTTINTIIKYFELEGMDIFLAAPTGRAAKRMSETTGYEARTIHRMLELNGGMDTGSTAGFERNERNPLETDVIIIDEMSMVDISLMYSLLKAVVAGTRLILVGDVNQLPSVGPGSVLKDIIDSGAFHTVKLTKIFRQASTSDIIVNAHKINNGEEVSLDNKSMDFFFLKRYDADKIINVTLQLIKQKLPKFVNATEYDIQVLTPMRKGLLGVERLNGILQAYMNPADKSKREKEYRGTIFREGDKVMQIKNNYQIEWEIRTKFGLCVDKGMGIFNGDTGIIEEINDFAETMTISFDEGRKVEYPFKLLEELELAYAVTIHKSQGSEYPAVVIPLLSGPRMLMNRNLLYTAVTRAKKCVTIVGDEQTFYEMIQNNSQQRRYSGLRDRIVEETI
;
A
#
# COMPACT_ATOMS: atom_id res chain seq x y z
N MET A 1 2.10 -36.55 -5.40
CA MET A 1 2.39 -36.49 -6.85
C MET A 1 3.76 -37.08 -7.01
N GLU A 2 3.93 -37.99 -7.95
CA GLU A 2 5.26 -38.55 -8.21
C GLU A 2 6.09 -37.49 -8.92
N THR A 3 7.13 -37.00 -8.28
CA THR A 3 8.12 -36.10 -8.90
C THR A 3 8.98 -36.91 -9.84
N GLU A 4 9.04 -36.51 -11.09
CA GLU A 4 9.95 -37.07 -12.08
C GLU A 4 11.32 -36.38 -11.99
N THR A 5 12.37 -37.10 -12.40
CA THR A 5 13.74 -36.59 -12.40
C THR A 5 14.26 -36.55 -13.83
N VAL A 6 14.80 -35.42 -14.24
CA VAL A 6 15.44 -35.25 -15.54
C VAL A 6 16.87 -34.73 -15.35
N THR A 7 17.83 -35.31 -16.08
CA THR A 7 19.24 -34.88 -16.01
C THR A 7 19.69 -34.43 -17.39
N GLY A 8 20.27 -33.25 -17.47
CA GLY A 8 20.73 -32.67 -18.72
C GLY A 8 21.60 -31.43 -18.50
N TYR A 9 22.04 -30.82 -19.59
CA TYR A 9 22.77 -29.57 -19.52
C TYR A 9 21.90 -28.40 -20.02
N VAL A 10 22.08 -27.24 -19.41
CA VAL A 10 21.40 -25.99 -19.80
C VAL A 10 21.98 -25.50 -21.12
N ASP A 11 21.19 -25.51 -22.17
CA ASP A 11 21.61 -25.06 -23.49
C ASP A 11 21.60 -23.52 -23.55
N HIS A 12 20.45 -22.94 -23.26
CA HIS A 12 20.31 -21.48 -23.15
C HIS A 12 19.18 -21.06 -22.20
N ILE A 13 19.27 -19.81 -21.73
CA ILE A 13 18.26 -19.21 -20.84
C ILE A 13 17.39 -18.30 -21.67
N ILE A 14 16.10 -18.62 -21.78
CA ILE A 14 15.10 -17.83 -22.51
C ILE A 14 14.74 -16.57 -21.73
N TYR A 15 14.54 -16.71 -20.41
CA TYR A 15 14.12 -15.61 -19.53
C TYR A 15 14.61 -15.84 -18.12
N ARG A 16 15.04 -14.76 -17.45
CA ARG A 16 15.38 -14.75 -16.02
C ARG A 16 14.88 -13.48 -15.33
N ASN A 17 14.24 -13.68 -14.20
CA ASN A 17 13.92 -12.59 -13.28
C ASN A 17 14.99 -12.54 -12.19
N ALA A 18 15.80 -11.48 -12.19
CA ALA A 18 16.91 -11.30 -11.25
C ALA A 18 16.46 -11.10 -9.78
N GLU A 19 15.23 -10.65 -9.55
CA GLU A 19 14.73 -10.38 -8.19
C GLU A 19 14.30 -11.65 -7.44
N ASN A 20 13.73 -12.62 -8.15
CA ASN A 20 13.15 -13.82 -7.53
C ASN A 20 13.76 -15.13 -8.05
N GLY A 21 14.71 -15.07 -8.97
CA GLY A 21 15.38 -16.24 -9.54
C GLY A 21 14.51 -17.09 -10.47
N TYR A 22 13.27 -16.63 -10.80
CA TYR A 22 12.42 -17.37 -11.74
C TYR A 22 13.06 -17.36 -13.13
N THR A 23 13.27 -18.55 -13.68
CA THR A 23 14.00 -18.74 -14.94
C THR A 23 13.23 -19.70 -15.84
N VAL A 24 13.21 -19.38 -17.13
CA VAL A 24 12.79 -20.26 -18.21
C VAL A 24 14.04 -20.59 -19.00
N LEU A 25 14.38 -21.88 -19.06
CA LEU A 25 15.58 -22.35 -19.73
C LEU A 25 15.30 -23.59 -20.60
N VAL A 26 16.16 -23.84 -21.52
CA VAL A 26 16.16 -25.09 -22.31
C VAL A 26 17.21 -26.02 -21.77
N LEU A 27 16.78 -27.21 -21.36
CA LEU A 27 17.63 -28.31 -20.90
C LEU A 27 17.74 -29.35 -22.01
N VAL A 28 18.94 -29.74 -22.38
CA VAL A 28 19.14 -30.85 -23.33
C VAL A 28 19.29 -32.16 -22.56
N VAL A 29 18.29 -33.01 -22.71
CA VAL A 29 18.18 -34.32 -22.06
C VAL A 29 18.24 -35.39 -23.15
N ASN A 30 19.26 -36.24 -23.16
CA ASN A 30 19.42 -37.30 -24.16
C ASN A 30 19.31 -36.81 -25.62
N GLU A 31 19.92 -35.69 -25.95
CA GLU A 31 19.90 -35.00 -27.26
C GLU A 31 18.54 -34.38 -27.63
N GLU A 32 17.54 -34.36 -26.76
CA GLU A 32 16.27 -33.66 -26.95
C GLU A 32 16.18 -32.41 -26.09
N GLU A 33 15.64 -31.35 -26.67
CA GLU A 33 15.41 -30.08 -25.97
C GLU A 33 14.16 -30.15 -25.11
N LEU A 34 14.29 -29.79 -23.83
CA LEU A 34 13.21 -29.74 -22.85
C LEU A 34 13.13 -28.31 -22.24
N THR A 35 12.02 -27.63 -22.44
CA THR A 35 11.80 -26.35 -21.76
C THR A 35 11.50 -26.57 -20.28
N CYS A 36 12.37 -26.04 -19.43
CA CYS A 36 12.23 -26.10 -17.98
C CYS A 36 11.84 -24.72 -17.42
N VAL A 37 10.92 -24.71 -16.49
CA VAL A 37 10.44 -23.49 -15.81
C VAL A 37 10.50 -23.68 -14.30
N GLY A 38 11.04 -22.70 -13.59
CA GLY A 38 11.17 -22.80 -12.13
C GLY A 38 12.00 -21.67 -11.54
N THR A 39 12.24 -21.76 -10.25
CA THR A 39 13.17 -20.84 -9.57
C THR A 39 14.54 -21.52 -9.47
N PHE A 40 15.51 -20.88 -10.08
CA PHE A 40 16.89 -21.37 -10.09
C PHE A 40 17.80 -20.34 -9.41
N SER A 41 18.64 -20.81 -8.49
CA SER A 41 19.69 -20.00 -7.91
C SER A 41 20.88 -19.97 -8.86
N ASP A 42 21.17 -18.85 -9.46
CA ASP A 42 22.37 -18.58 -10.26
C ASP A 42 22.76 -19.65 -11.32
N ILE A 43 21.75 -20.27 -11.93
CA ILE A 43 22.00 -21.22 -13.03
C ILE A 43 22.52 -20.50 -14.27
N THR A 44 23.49 -21.09 -14.95
CA THR A 44 24.07 -20.53 -16.18
C THR A 44 24.04 -21.54 -17.32
N GLU A 45 24.15 -21.02 -18.55
CA GLU A 45 24.24 -21.84 -19.74
C GLU A 45 25.47 -22.75 -19.67
N GLY A 46 25.32 -24.02 -20.08
CA GLY A 46 26.38 -25.01 -20.04
C GLY A 46 26.48 -25.80 -18.74
N GLU A 47 25.74 -25.48 -17.70
CA GLU A 47 25.71 -26.26 -16.46
C GLU A 47 24.93 -27.56 -16.61
N ASN A 48 25.45 -28.65 -16.00
CA ASN A 48 24.73 -29.90 -15.88
C ASN A 48 23.86 -29.88 -14.62
N ILE A 49 22.58 -30.19 -14.77
CA ILE A 49 21.67 -30.28 -13.66
C ILE A 49 20.86 -31.58 -13.64
N GLU A 50 20.53 -32.03 -12.45
CA GLU A 50 19.47 -32.99 -12.20
C GLU A 50 18.28 -32.25 -11.63
N ALA A 51 17.20 -32.10 -12.41
CA ALA A 51 16.02 -31.37 -12.06
C ALA A 51 14.89 -32.33 -11.64
N HIS A 52 14.24 -32.00 -10.51
CA HIS A 52 13.10 -32.76 -9.97
C HIS A 52 11.85 -31.93 -10.13
N GLY A 53 10.80 -32.48 -10.72
CA GLY A 53 9.58 -31.70 -10.99
C GLY A 53 8.48 -32.54 -11.62
N GLU A 54 7.60 -31.83 -12.31
CA GLU A 54 6.47 -32.44 -13.02
C GLU A 54 6.33 -31.86 -14.43
N TYR A 55 5.89 -32.70 -15.38
CA TYR A 55 5.54 -32.20 -16.70
C TYR A 55 4.23 -31.45 -16.64
N THR A 56 4.23 -30.26 -17.22
CA THR A 56 3.05 -29.38 -17.36
C THR A 56 2.85 -29.04 -18.84
N GLU A 57 1.63 -28.83 -19.23
CA GLU A 57 1.31 -28.43 -20.60
C GLU A 57 0.93 -26.92 -20.59
N HIS A 58 1.79 -26.11 -21.19
CA HIS A 58 1.53 -24.69 -21.32
C HIS A 58 0.78 -24.43 -22.64
N ALA A 59 -0.31 -23.68 -22.59
CA ALA A 59 -1.20 -23.48 -23.74
C ALA A 59 -0.50 -22.91 -24.99
N THR A 60 0.58 -22.13 -24.79
CA THR A 60 1.34 -21.49 -25.88
C THR A 60 2.65 -22.14 -26.21
N TYR A 61 3.37 -22.62 -25.15
CA TYR A 61 4.75 -23.11 -25.29
C TYR A 61 4.82 -24.64 -25.24
N GLY A 62 3.67 -25.32 -25.25
CA GLY A 62 3.60 -26.77 -25.24
C GLY A 62 4.04 -27.41 -23.94
N ARG A 63 4.60 -28.62 -24.05
CA ARG A 63 5.05 -29.43 -22.92
C ARG A 63 6.28 -28.80 -22.27
N GLN A 64 6.18 -28.50 -20.98
CA GLN A 64 7.26 -27.92 -20.16
C GLN A 64 7.48 -28.78 -18.93
N PHE A 65 8.68 -28.73 -18.37
CA PHE A 65 9.02 -29.36 -17.10
C PHE A 65 9.10 -28.32 -16.01
N LYS A 66 8.14 -28.34 -15.08
CA LYS A 66 8.10 -27.42 -13.93
C LYS A 66 9.00 -27.95 -12.84
N VAL A 67 10.13 -27.29 -12.67
CA VAL A 67 11.16 -27.67 -11.71
C VAL A 67 10.76 -27.20 -10.31
N VAL A 68 10.76 -28.14 -9.36
CA VAL A 68 10.49 -27.89 -7.93
C VAL A 68 11.81 -27.73 -7.18
N SER A 69 12.80 -28.56 -7.52
CA SER A 69 14.17 -28.50 -7.01
C SER A 69 15.14 -28.98 -8.06
N PHE A 70 16.37 -28.59 -7.97
CA PHE A 70 17.44 -29.07 -8.86
C PHE A 70 18.74 -29.17 -8.07
N GLU A 71 19.62 -30.05 -8.58
CA GLU A 71 21.01 -30.24 -8.13
C GLU A 71 21.93 -30.05 -9.32
N GLU A 72 22.95 -29.20 -9.14
CA GLU A 72 24.03 -29.11 -10.11
C GLU A 72 24.87 -30.35 -10.02
N LYS A 73 25.16 -30.96 -11.17
CA LYS A 73 26.11 -32.09 -11.30
C LYS A 73 27.42 -31.57 -11.84
N GLU A 74 28.49 -31.90 -11.13
CA GLU A 74 29.82 -31.63 -11.66
C GLU A 74 30.01 -32.29 -13.03
N PRO A 75 30.59 -31.57 -14.01
CA PRO A 75 30.85 -32.13 -15.30
C PRO A 75 31.83 -33.32 -15.17
N GLU A 76 31.41 -34.52 -15.53
CA GLU A 76 32.19 -35.74 -15.35
C GLU A 76 33.25 -35.99 -16.46
N ASP A 77 33.11 -35.31 -17.60
CA ASP A 77 34.01 -35.47 -18.73
C ASP A 77 34.63 -34.15 -19.22
N GLU A 78 35.76 -34.28 -19.96
CA GLU A 78 36.52 -33.11 -20.46
C GLU A 78 35.67 -32.20 -21.36
N MET A 79 34.73 -32.72 -22.13
CA MET A 79 33.85 -31.94 -23.01
C MET A 79 32.81 -31.13 -22.23
N ALA A 80 32.26 -31.70 -21.16
CA ALA A 80 31.33 -31.02 -20.29
C ALA A 80 32.02 -29.90 -19.50
N ILE A 81 33.25 -30.12 -19.03
CA ILE A 81 34.07 -29.10 -18.36
C ILE A 81 34.38 -27.95 -19.33
N GLU A 82 34.77 -28.27 -20.58
CA GLU A 82 35.07 -27.28 -21.61
C GLU A 82 33.82 -26.38 -21.91
N ARG A 83 32.66 -27.05 -22.05
CA ARG A 83 31.39 -26.40 -22.32
C ARG A 83 31.01 -25.43 -21.16
N TYR A 84 31.07 -25.93 -19.94
CA TYR A 84 30.77 -25.13 -18.74
C TYR A 84 31.66 -23.87 -18.65
N LEU A 85 32.97 -24.04 -18.77
CA LEU A 85 33.91 -22.92 -18.72
C LEU A 85 33.73 -21.96 -19.89
N GLY A 86 33.33 -22.45 -21.06
CA GLY A 86 33.16 -21.64 -22.27
C GLY A 86 31.81 -20.98 -22.45
N SER A 87 30.80 -21.34 -21.62
CA SER A 87 29.42 -20.86 -21.72
C SER A 87 29.21 -19.39 -21.35
N GLY A 88 30.19 -18.78 -20.68
CA GLY A 88 30.03 -17.45 -20.07
C GLY A 88 29.72 -17.48 -18.58
N ALA A 89 29.56 -18.67 -18.00
CA ALA A 89 29.34 -18.91 -16.57
C ALA A 89 30.44 -18.26 -15.70
N ILE A 90 31.64 -18.15 -16.25
CA ILE A 90 32.79 -17.52 -15.61
C ILE A 90 33.27 -16.37 -16.48
N HIS A 91 33.17 -15.15 -15.97
CA HIS A 91 33.57 -13.96 -16.70
C HIS A 91 35.04 -13.99 -17.10
N GLY A 92 35.30 -13.74 -18.37
CA GLY A 92 36.64 -13.70 -18.91
C GLY A 92 37.17 -15.03 -19.46
N ILE A 93 36.39 -16.12 -19.43
CA ILE A 93 36.66 -17.36 -20.11
C ILE A 93 35.72 -17.50 -21.31
N GLY A 94 36.24 -17.37 -22.52
CA GLY A 94 35.49 -17.72 -23.74
C GLY A 94 35.85 -19.13 -24.23
N LEU A 95 35.10 -19.68 -25.21
CA LEU A 95 35.24 -21.04 -25.74
C LEU A 95 36.72 -21.44 -26.04
N ALA A 96 37.48 -20.55 -26.73
CA ALA A 96 38.84 -20.82 -27.08
C ALA A 96 39.81 -20.89 -25.87
N LEU A 97 39.48 -20.20 -24.77
CA LEU A 97 40.26 -20.24 -23.54
C LEU A 97 39.89 -21.47 -22.70
N ALA A 98 38.60 -21.78 -22.61
CA ALA A 98 38.09 -23.01 -21.99
C ALA A 98 38.76 -24.27 -22.59
N ALA A 99 38.76 -24.38 -23.92
CA ALA A 99 39.42 -25.47 -24.61
C ALA A 99 40.92 -25.61 -24.26
N ARG A 100 41.65 -24.48 -24.09
CA ARG A 100 43.05 -24.47 -23.68
C ARG A 100 43.25 -24.90 -22.23
N ILE A 101 42.40 -24.45 -21.33
CA ILE A 101 42.42 -24.83 -19.92
C ILE A 101 42.20 -26.36 -19.78
N VAL A 102 41.12 -26.87 -20.37
CA VAL A 102 40.75 -28.29 -20.28
C VAL A 102 41.79 -29.19 -20.97
N ARG A 103 42.33 -28.76 -22.10
CA ARG A 103 43.45 -29.49 -22.75
C ARG A 103 44.70 -29.62 -21.86
N ARG A 104 44.97 -28.60 -21.02
CA ARG A 104 46.12 -28.59 -20.11
C ARG A 104 45.87 -29.44 -18.87
N PHE A 105 44.72 -29.28 -18.23
CA PHE A 105 44.43 -29.84 -16.90
C PHE A 105 43.45 -31.04 -16.92
N LYS A 106 42.77 -31.26 -18.05
CA LYS A 106 41.81 -32.36 -18.23
C LYS A 106 40.76 -32.42 -17.13
N LYS A 107 40.54 -33.61 -16.55
CA LYS A 107 39.57 -33.81 -15.47
C LYS A 107 39.93 -33.10 -14.17
N ASP A 108 41.22 -32.72 -13.99
CA ASP A 108 41.67 -31.97 -12.80
C ASP A 108 41.37 -30.45 -12.87
N THR A 109 40.71 -29.99 -13.92
CA THR A 109 40.52 -28.58 -14.18
C THR A 109 39.85 -27.87 -13.02
N PHE A 110 38.75 -28.35 -12.46
CA PHE A 110 38.09 -27.72 -11.32
C PHE A 110 38.95 -27.78 -10.06
N ARG A 111 39.56 -28.89 -9.75
CA ARG A 111 40.48 -29.01 -8.63
C ARG A 111 41.63 -27.97 -8.73
N ILE A 112 42.18 -27.78 -9.91
CA ILE A 112 43.23 -26.77 -10.13
C ILE A 112 42.69 -25.34 -9.94
N ILE A 113 41.47 -25.04 -10.41
CA ILE A 113 40.83 -23.75 -10.22
C ILE A 113 40.63 -23.45 -8.73
N GLU A 114 40.20 -24.44 -7.95
CA GLU A 114 39.86 -24.30 -6.54
C GLU A 114 41.06 -24.32 -5.59
N GLU A 115 41.97 -25.31 -5.79
CA GLU A 115 43.06 -25.55 -4.84
C GLU A 115 44.41 -24.94 -5.28
N GLU A 116 44.67 -24.80 -6.58
CA GLU A 116 45.93 -24.36 -7.13
C GLU A 116 45.75 -23.32 -8.24
N PRO A 117 44.99 -22.20 -8.00
CA PRO A 117 44.55 -21.27 -9.04
C PRO A 117 45.72 -20.60 -9.78
N GLU A 118 46.84 -20.40 -9.13
CA GLU A 118 48.06 -19.87 -9.77
C GLU A 118 48.56 -20.68 -10.95
N ARG A 119 48.24 -21.98 -10.98
CA ARG A 119 48.61 -22.85 -12.10
C ARG A 119 47.83 -22.59 -13.37
N LEU A 120 46.68 -21.93 -13.28
CA LEU A 120 45.94 -21.47 -14.46
C LEU A 120 46.83 -20.51 -15.32
N ALA A 121 47.78 -19.82 -14.71
CA ALA A 121 48.70 -18.97 -15.44
C ALA A 121 49.69 -19.76 -16.35
N GLU A 122 49.76 -21.12 -16.23
CA GLU A 122 50.47 -21.99 -17.18
C GLU A 122 49.82 -21.99 -18.56
N VAL A 123 48.54 -21.56 -18.62
CA VAL A 123 47.75 -21.51 -19.87
C VAL A 123 47.96 -20.19 -20.56
N LYS A 124 48.40 -20.21 -21.82
CA LYS A 124 48.61 -18.98 -22.60
C LYS A 124 47.35 -18.13 -22.68
N GLY A 125 47.41 -16.90 -22.15
CA GLY A 125 46.32 -15.94 -22.13
C GLY A 125 45.67 -15.75 -20.74
N ILE A 126 46.23 -16.39 -19.71
CA ILE A 126 45.82 -16.20 -18.31
C ILE A 126 46.99 -15.60 -17.55
N SER A 127 46.81 -14.43 -17.00
CA SER A 127 47.73 -13.83 -16.03
C SER A 127 47.44 -14.34 -14.62
N GLN A 128 48.38 -14.22 -13.68
CA GLN A 128 48.13 -14.59 -12.29
C GLN A 128 46.91 -13.88 -11.70
N ARG A 129 46.73 -12.60 -12.00
CA ARG A 129 45.54 -11.85 -11.58
C ARG A 129 44.25 -12.46 -12.13
N LYS A 130 44.22 -12.77 -13.40
CA LYS A 130 43.07 -13.40 -14.05
C LYS A 130 42.79 -14.81 -13.51
N ALA A 131 43.84 -15.54 -13.16
CA ALA A 131 43.71 -16.87 -12.53
C ALA A 131 42.98 -16.76 -11.18
N MET A 132 43.34 -15.78 -10.35
CA MET A 132 42.64 -15.54 -9.06
C MET A 132 41.21 -15.05 -9.27
N GLU A 133 40.97 -14.14 -10.21
CA GLU A 133 39.59 -13.69 -10.55
C GLU A 133 38.69 -14.84 -10.99
N ILE A 134 39.22 -15.85 -11.70
CA ILE A 134 38.49 -17.05 -12.08
C ILE A 134 38.19 -17.92 -10.87
N ALA A 135 39.17 -18.15 -10.00
CA ALA A 135 39.01 -18.93 -8.78
C ALA A 135 37.97 -18.30 -7.84
N ASP A 136 38.02 -16.98 -7.65
CA ASP A 136 37.06 -16.25 -6.83
C ASP A 136 35.62 -16.42 -7.33
N GLN A 137 35.39 -16.41 -8.65
CA GLN A 137 34.07 -16.62 -9.24
C GLN A 137 33.54 -18.05 -9.03
N VAL A 138 34.40 -19.07 -9.18
CA VAL A 138 34.03 -20.46 -8.95
C VAL A 138 33.70 -20.71 -7.48
N ASN A 139 34.52 -20.18 -6.58
CA ASN A 139 34.31 -20.29 -5.14
C ASN A 139 33.02 -19.58 -4.70
N ALA A 140 32.74 -18.38 -5.22
CA ALA A 140 31.53 -17.63 -4.91
C ALA A 140 30.26 -18.41 -5.31
N LYS A 141 30.26 -19.11 -6.44
CA LYS A 141 29.13 -19.96 -6.86
C LYS A 141 28.94 -21.17 -5.94
N ARG A 142 30.03 -21.80 -5.53
CA ARG A 142 29.98 -22.91 -4.57
C ARG A 142 29.41 -22.45 -3.22
N ASP A 143 29.89 -21.33 -2.70
CA ASP A 143 29.43 -20.77 -1.41
C ASP A 143 27.95 -20.42 -1.45
N LEU A 144 27.45 -19.86 -2.55
CA LEU A 144 26.03 -19.62 -2.77
C LEU A 144 25.22 -20.91 -2.70
N ARG A 145 25.65 -21.96 -3.42
CA ARG A 145 24.97 -23.27 -3.43
C ARG A 145 24.93 -23.90 -2.04
N GLU A 146 26.04 -23.92 -1.32
CA GLU A 146 26.10 -24.44 0.05
C GLU A 146 25.15 -23.67 0.99
N ALA A 147 25.11 -22.35 0.87
CA ALA A 147 24.18 -21.50 1.63
C ALA A 147 22.70 -21.82 1.29
N MET A 148 22.37 -22.04 0.00
CA MET A 148 21.02 -22.42 -0.41
C MET A 148 20.59 -23.75 0.19
N ILE A 149 21.45 -24.79 0.12
CA ILE A 149 21.18 -26.11 0.73
C ILE A 149 20.98 -25.97 2.23
N PHE A 150 21.85 -25.21 2.88
CA PHE A 150 21.75 -24.94 4.32
C PHE A 150 20.41 -24.26 4.70
N LEU A 151 19.99 -23.23 3.95
CA LEU A 151 18.75 -22.53 4.19
C LEU A 151 17.51 -23.41 3.96
N GLN A 152 17.55 -24.27 2.95
CA GLN A 152 16.48 -25.23 2.68
C GLN A 152 16.25 -26.23 3.82
N GLN A 153 17.30 -26.64 4.54
CA GLN A 153 17.16 -27.51 5.72
C GLN A 153 16.27 -26.92 6.79
N TYR A 154 16.21 -25.59 6.88
CA TYR A 154 15.31 -24.86 7.79
C TYR A 154 13.97 -24.50 7.15
N GLY A 155 13.66 -25.05 5.94
CA GLY A 155 12.40 -24.86 5.25
C GLY A 155 12.22 -23.44 4.67
N ILE A 156 13.31 -22.73 4.43
CA ILE A 156 13.32 -21.44 3.74
C ILE A 156 13.19 -21.72 2.25
N ASN A 157 12.18 -21.11 1.61
CA ASN A 157 12.00 -21.28 0.18
C ASN A 157 13.11 -20.56 -0.62
N MET A 158 13.33 -21.00 -1.85
CA MET A 158 14.43 -20.53 -2.69
C MET A 158 14.43 -19.00 -2.87
N ASN A 159 13.27 -18.41 -3.14
CA ASN A 159 13.17 -16.96 -3.34
C ASN A 159 13.64 -16.14 -2.12
N LEU A 160 13.29 -16.61 -0.92
CA LEU A 160 13.72 -15.98 0.31
C LEU A 160 15.19 -16.27 0.59
N ALA A 161 15.65 -17.49 0.28
CA ALA A 161 17.05 -17.89 0.46
C ALA A 161 18.01 -17.02 -0.37
N VAL A 162 17.64 -16.72 -1.63
CA VAL A 162 18.42 -15.80 -2.49
C VAL A 162 18.50 -14.41 -1.89
N LYS A 163 17.39 -13.85 -1.40
CA LYS A 163 17.38 -12.53 -0.73
C LYS A 163 18.27 -12.50 0.51
N ILE A 164 18.19 -13.55 1.33
CA ILE A 164 18.99 -13.71 2.55
C ILE A 164 20.48 -13.75 2.21
N TYR A 165 20.86 -14.56 1.23
CA TYR A 165 22.25 -14.67 0.80
C TYR A 165 22.79 -13.36 0.19
N ASN A 166 22.00 -12.70 -0.65
CA ASN A 166 22.38 -11.41 -1.21
C ASN A 166 22.64 -10.34 -0.13
N LYS A 167 21.93 -10.42 1.01
CA LYS A 167 22.10 -9.49 2.12
C LYS A 167 23.31 -9.83 3.01
N TYR A 168 23.50 -11.10 3.34
CA TYR A 168 24.45 -11.52 4.37
C TYR A 168 25.65 -12.29 3.83
N GLY A 169 25.60 -12.80 2.60
CA GLY A 169 26.65 -13.64 2.06
C GLY A 169 27.02 -14.80 3.00
N GLY A 170 28.31 -14.99 3.26
CA GLY A 170 28.79 -16.03 4.17
C GLY A 170 28.44 -15.83 5.66
N GLU A 171 28.02 -14.62 6.07
CA GLU A 171 27.55 -14.37 7.45
C GLU A 171 26.24 -15.06 7.79
N ILE A 172 25.53 -15.60 6.80
CA ILE A 172 24.23 -16.23 7.00
C ILE A 172 24.23 -17.34 8.04
N TYR A 173 25.32 -18.11 8.13
CA TYR A 173 25.45 -19.20 9.09
C TYR A 173 25.47 -18.71 10.55
N SER A 174 26.16 -17.60 10.81
CA SER A 174 26.20 -16.99 12.15
C SER A 174 24.89 -16.25 12.46
N VAL A 175 24.31 -15.53 11.49
CA VAL A 175 23.04 -14.83 11.67
C VAL A 175 21.92 -15.79 12.04
N LEU A 176 21.80 -16.94 11.34
CA LEU A 176 20.78 -17.94 11.64
C LEU A 176 20.96 -18.58 13.01
N LYS A 177 22.19 -18.88 13.40
CA LYS A 177 22.48 -19.56 14.68
C LYS A 177 22.44 -18.64 15.89
N GLU A 178 22.84 -17.38 15.71
CA GLU A 178 22.96 -16.43 16.82
C GLU A 178 21.72 -15.56 16.99
N ASN A 179 21.25 -14.95 15.89
CA ASN A 179 20.12 -14.05 15.92
C ASN A 179 19.36 -14.00 14.57
N PRO A 180 18.48 -14.98 14.30
CA PRO A 180 17.69 -15.01 13.06
C PRO A 180 16.69 -13.83 12.97
N TYR A 181 16.38 -13.15 14.07
CA TYR A 181 15.46 -11.99 14.06
C TYR A 181 16.05 -10.76 13.35
N ARG A 182 17.37 -10.69 13.14
CA ARG A 182 17.98 -9.67 12.29
C ARG A 182 17.39 -9.65 10.87
N MET A 183 16.97 -10.80 10.38
CA MET A 183 16.34 -10.88 9.05
C MET A 183 15.04 -10.06 8.95
N ALA A 184 14.31 -9.90 10.07
CA ALA A 184 13.09 -9.09 10.11
C ALA A 184 13.40 -7.57 10.04
N ASP A 185 14.57 -7.15 10.48
CA ASP A 185 15.05 -5.76 10.41
C ASP A 185 15.72 -5.45 9.07
N ASP A 186 16.40 -6.44 8.46
CA ASP A 186 17.36 -6.23 7.38
C ASP A 186 16.83 -6.62 5.97
N ILE A 187 15.72 -7.40 5.88
CA ILE A 187 15.23 -7.96 4.62
C ILE A 187 13.75 -7.65 4.40
N ASP A 188 13.46 -6.90 3.34
CA ASP A 188 12.09 -6.60 2.96
C ASP A 188 11.28 -7.87 2.65
N GLY A 189 10.11 -7.97 3.28
CA GLY A 189 9.22 -9.12 3.15
C GLY A 189 9.46 -10.23 4.18
N VAL A 190 10.47 -10.10 5.06
CA VAL A 190 10.67 -10.97 6.23
C VAL A 190 10.12 -10.25 7.46
N GLY A 191 8.96 -10.68 7.96
CA GLY A 191 8.42 -10.16 9.21
C GLY A 191 8.83 -11.00 10.43
N PHE A 192 8.53 -10.51 11.63
CA PHE A 192 8.77 -11.24 12.89
C PHE A 192 8.29 -12.70 12.85
N LYS A 193 7.08 -12.96 12.33
CA LYS A 193 6.52 -14.32 12.29
C LYS A 193 7.38 -15.28 11.46
N THR A 194 7.84 -14.84 10.29
CA THR A 194 8.72 -15.64 9.44
C THR A 194 10.07 -15.90 10.13
N ALA A 195 10.64 -14.86 10.74
CA ALA A 195 11.87 -15.00 11.52
C ALA A 195 11.70 -15.91 12.72
N ASP A 196 10.55 -15.86 13.42
CA ASP A 196 10.23 -16.70 14.58
C ASP A 196 10.04 -18.18 14.18
N GLU A 197 9.41 -18.47 13.04
CA GLU A 197 9.32 -19.83 12.49
C GLU A 197 10.71 -20.39 12.15
N ILE A 198 11.57 -19.59 11.54
CA ILE A 198 12.95 -19.99 11.22
C ILE A 198 13.73 -20.21 12.52
N ALA A 199 13.63 -19.30 13.47
CA ALA A 199 14.29 -19.39 14.79
C ALA A 199 13.89 -20.67 15.53
N ALA A 200 12.61 -21.04 15.51
CA ALA A 200 12.11 -22.28 16.13
C ALA A 200 12.74 -23.52 15.47
N ARG A 201 12.90 -23.52 14.16
CA ARG A 201 13.53 -24.64 13.41
C ARG A 201 15.05 -24.74 13.68
N VAL A 202 15.70 -23.61 13.84
CA VAL A 202 17.12 -23.55 14.22
C VAL A 202 17.35 -23.95 15.68
N GLY A 203 16.30 -23.95 16.51
CA GLY A 203 16.37 -24.34 17.91
C GLY A 203 16.68 -23.18 18.87
N ILE A 204 16.38 -21.95 18.47
CA ILE A 204 16.46 -20.77 19.34
C ILE A 204 15.41 -20.91 20.46
N LYS A 205 15.79 -20.63 21.68
CA LYS A 205 14.90 -20.71 22.85
C LYS A 205 13.78 -19.70 22.77
N THR A 206 12.59 -20.09 23.21
CA THR A 206 11.38 -19.26 23.21
C THR A 206 11.47 -18.03 24.09
N ASP A 207 12.36 -18.03 25.08
CA ASP A 207 12.65 -16.93 26.02
C ASP A 207 13.95 -16.18 25.68
N SER A 208 14.47 -16.32 24.47
CA SER A 208 15.70 -15.62 24.09
C SER A 208 15.49 -14.11 24.02
N ASP A 209 16.49 -13.35 24.46
CA ASP A 209 16.49 -11.89 24.46
C ASP A 209 16.18 -11.30 23.09
N PHE A 210 16.74 -11.89 22.04
CA PHE A 210 16.51 -11.44 20.64
C PHE A 210 15.06 -11.63 20.23
N ARG A 211 14.45 -12.76 20.60
CA ARG A 211 13.03 -13.03 20.34
C ARG A 211 12.13 -12.02 21.03
N ILE A 212 12.37 -11.77 22.32
CA ILE A 212 11.56 -10.84 23.12
C ILE A 212 11.70 -9.42 22.56
N LYS A 213 12.92 -8.95 22.30
CA LYS A 213 13.17 -7.63 21.72
C LYS A 213 12.48 -7.45 20.35
N SER A 214 12.63 -8.41 19.46
CA SER A 214 12.00 -8.37 18.14
C SER A 214 10.47 -8.45 18.23
N GLY A 215 9.94 -9.25 19.16
CA GLY A 215 8.51 -9.36 19.43
C GLY A 215 7.91 -8.06 19.96
N ILE A 216 8.59 -7.34 20.84
CA ILE A 216 8.17 -6.00 21.32
C ILE A 216 8.07 -5.02 20.14
N GLN A 217 9.10 -4.97 19.29
CA GLN A 217 9.10 -4.10 18.11
C GLN A 217 7.96 -4.47 17.14
N TYR A 218 7.72 -5.78 16.95
CA TYR A 218 6.61 -6.24 16.13
C TYR A 218 5.25 -5.82 16.68
N VAL A 219 5.03 -5.88 18.00
CA VAL A 219 3.79 -5.41 18.62
C VAL A 219 3.59 -3.91 18.39
N LEU A 220 4.64 -3.10 18.46
CA LEU A 220 4.57 -1.67 18.14
C LEU A 220 4.25 -1.42 16.65
N GLN A 221 4.80 -2.23 15.74
CA GLN A 221 4.44 -2.17 14.31
C GLN A 221 2.96 -2.54 14.08
N GLN A 222 2.47 -3.60 14.74
CA GLN A 222 1.05 -3.95 14.69
C GLN A 222 0.16 -2.85 15.27
N ALA A 223 0.57 -2.22 16.37
CA ALA A 223 -0.13 -1.09 16.94
C ALA A 223 -0.20 0.11 15.97
N ALA A 224 0.84 0.34 15.19
CA ALA A 224 0.84 1.37 14.15
C ALA A 224 -0.17 1.04 13.03
N MET A 225 -0.32 -0.21 12.64
CA MET A 225 -1.37 -0.65 11.70
C MET A 225 -2.79 -0.48 12.28
N ASP A 226 -2.92 -0.53 13.62
CA ASP A 226 -4.17 -0.21 14.33
C ASP A 226 -4.38 1.31 14.49
N GLY A 227 -3.46 2.14 14.00
CA GLY A 227 -3.52 3.59 14.04
C GLY A 227 -2.85 4.26 15.25
N HIS A 228 -2.15 3.50 16.08
CA HIS A 228 -1.42 4.03 17.25
C HIS A 228 -0.02 4.51 16.87
N THR A 229 0.46 5.59 17.46
CA THR A 229 1.87 6.02 17.36
C THR A 229 2.69 5.52 18.54
N TYR A 230 2.03 5.27 19.67
CA TYR A 230 2.62 4.66 20.86
C TYR A 230 1.65 3.68 21.52
N LEU A 231 2.14 2.89 22.45
CA LEU A 231 1.32 2.15 23.40
C LEU A 231 1.70 2.52 24.82
N PRO A 232 0.74 2.58 25.77
CA PRO A 232 1.04 2.54 27.19
C PRO A 232 1.83 1.27 27.54
N MET A 233 2.80 1.36 28.44
CA MET A 233 3.68 0.24 28.80
C MET A 233 2.88 -1.02 29.20
N GLU A 234 1.83 -0.87 29.99
CA GLU A 234 0.97 -2.00 30.40
C GLU A 234 0.31 -2.71 29.21
N GLU A 235 -0.20 -1.93 28.24
CA GLU A 235 -0.85 -2.46 27.05
C GLU A 235 0.18 -3.14 26.12
N LEU A 236 1.35 -2.55 25.97
CA LEU A 236 2.43 -3.14 25.18
C LEU A 236 2.90 -4.47 25.83
N THR A 237 3.11 -4.47 27.15
CA THR A 237 3.50 -5.68 27.89
C THR A 237 2.45 -6.77 27.73
N ARG A 238 1.17 -6.44 27.89
CA ARG A 238 0.06 -7.40 27.74
C ARG A 238 0.02 -8.02 26.33
N ARG A 239 0.17 -7.21 25.28
CA ARG A 239 0.19 -7.69 23.89
C ARG A 239 1.43 -8.53 23.59
N ALA A 240 2.59 -8.14 24.13
CA ALA A 240 3.84 -8.88 23.95
C ALA A 240 3.82 -10.23 24.67
N VAL A 241 3.32 -10.29 25.91
CA VAL A 241 3.10 -11.54 26.65
C VAL A 241 2.19 -12.49 25.88
N TYR A 242 1.07 -11.97 25.34
CA TYR A 242 0.16 -12.78 24.54
C TYR A 242 0.81 -13.32 23.26
N LEU A 243 1.61 -12.50 22.57
CA LEU A 243 2.29 -12.91 21.33
C LEU A 243 3.39 -13.94 21.59
N LEU A 244 4.21 -13.70 22.62
CA LEU A 244 5.45 -14.43 22.85
C LEU A 244 5.29 -15.64 23.78
N GLY A 245 4.23 -15.66 24.60
CA GLY A 245 4.01 -16.70 25.60
C GLY A 245 5.04 -16.70 26.73
N VAL A 246 5.56 -15.52 27.10
CA VAL A 246 6.55 -15.33 28.18
C VAL A 246 5.95 -14.54 29.34
N GLU A 247 6.65 -14.50 30.48
CA GLU A 247 6.22 -13.72 31.66
C GLU A 247 6.38 -12.20 31.43
N SER A 248 5.54 -11.37 32.06
CA SER A 248 5.59 -9.91 31.96
C SER A 248 6.95 -9.33 32.37
N SER A 249 7.55 -9.88 33.42
CA SER A 249 8.88 -9.46 33.92
C SER A 249 9.98 -9.63 32.87
N GLN A 250 9.88 -10.67 32.03
CA GLN A 250 10.84 -10.92 30.96
C GLN A 250 10.68 -9.86 29.83
N VAL A 251 9.46 -9.44 29.51
CA VAL A 251 9.21 -8.36 28.54
C VAL A 251 9.73 -7.03 29.07
N GLU A 252 9.37 -6.67 30.32
CA GLU A 252 9.72 -5.39 30.94
C GLU A 252 11.24 -5.20 31.11
N ALA A 253 11.97 -6.27 31.36
CA ALA A 253 13.43 -6.25 31.47
C ALA A 253 14.14 -5.75 30.18
N HIS A 254 13.49 -5.84 29.03
CA HIS A 254 14.08 -5.44 27.75
C HIS A 254 13.78 -4.01 27.31
N TYR A 255 12.86 -3.29 27.96
CA TYR A 255 12.53 -1.92 27.55
C TYR A 255 13.71 -0.96 27.63
N MET A 256 14.46 -1.00 28.72
CA MET A 256 15.66 -0.15 28.88
C MET A 256 16.71 -0.46 27.82
N ASN A 257 16.94 -1.75 27.53
CA ASN A 257 17.88 -2.16 26.50
C ASN A 257 17.47 -1.65 25.11
N LEU A 258 16.18 -1.82 24.75
CA LEU A 258 15.65 -1.30 23.47
C LEU A 258 15.72 0.23 23.38
N ALA A 259 15.54 0.93 24.50
CA ALA A 259 15.69 2.38 24.53
C ALA A 259 17.16 2.80 24.36
N MET A 260 18.11 2.10 24.99
CA MET A 260 19.55 2.33 24.81
C MET A 260 20.00 2.03 23.36
N ASP A 261 19.44 0.98 22.74
CA ASP A 261 19.65 0.59 21.35
C ASP A 261 18.93 1.56 20.35
N ARG A 262 18.25 2.59 20.85
CA ARG A 262 17.47 3.57 20.09
C ARG A 262 16.40 2.93 19.18
N LYS A 263 15.87 1.80 19.56
CA LYS A 263 14.77 1.13 18.86
C LYS A 263 13.40 1.64 19.31
N ILE A 264 13.30 2.04 20.59
CA ILE A 264 12.10 2.63 21.19
C ILE A 264 12.44 3.92 21.94
N VAL A 265 11.42 4.74 22.18
CA VAL A 265 11.49 5.89 23.09
C VAL A 265 10.45 5.71 24.19
N MET A 266 10.87 5.92 25.44
CA MET A 266 10.01 5.87 26.61
C MET A 266 9.79 7.29 27.13
N GLN A 267 8.54 7.70 27.26
CA GLN A 267 8.17 9.01 27.80
C GLN A 267 7.15 8.85 28.93
N LEU A 268 7.44 9.40 30.10
CA LEU A 268 6.48 9.45 31.20
C LEU A 268 5.61 10.70 31.02
N LYS A 269 4.28 10.52 30.97
CA LYS A 269 3.32 11.61 30.91
C LYS A 269 2.05 11.23 31.65
N ASP A 270 1.56 12.10 32.53
CA ASP A 270 0.35 11.90 33.32
C ASP A 270 0.34 10.52 34.04
N ASP A 271 1.46 10.15 34.67
CA ASP A 271 1.70 8.88 35.32
C ASP A 271 1.64 7.62 34.40
N ILE A 272 1.57 7.83 33.08
CA ILE A 272 1.57 6.75 32.09
C ILE A 272 2.91 6.75 31.36
N THR A 273 3.61 5.61 31.37
CA THR A 273 4.78 5.42 30.52
C THR A 273 4.32 5.07 29.11
N GLN A 274 4.54 5.99 28.18
CA GLN A 274 4.27 5.84 26.76
C GLN A 274 5.49 5.24 26.07
N ILE A 275 5.31 4.18 25.31
CA ILE A 275 6.39 3.53 24.55
C ILE A 275 6.12 3.66 23.07
N TYR A 276 7.03 4.36 22.38
CA TYR A 276 7.00 4.60 20.94
C TYR A 276 8.02 3.72 20.22
N ALA A 277 7.71 3.30 19.01
CA ALA A 277 8.77 3.04 18.05
C ALA A 277 9.51 4.37 17.77
N ASN A 278 10.84 4.32 17.74
CA ASN A 278 11.70 5.51 17.59
C ASN A 278 11.25 6.42 16.44
N THR A 279 10.90 5.83 15.30
CA THR A 279 10.46 6.55 14.10
C THR A 279 9.25 7.44 14.38
N PHE A 280 8.19 6.92 15.03
CA PHE A 280 6.97 7.69 15.27
C PHE A 280 7.16 8.79 16.32
N TYR A 281 8.02 8.55 17.31
CA TYR A 281 8.36 9.60 18.28
C TYR A 281 8.91 10.84 17.58
N TYR A 282 9.93 10.66 16.74
CA TYR A 282 10.55 11.78 16.04
C TYR A 282 9.67 12.35 14.93
N MET A 283 8.85 11.52 14.27
CA MET A 283 7.88 12.05 13.30
C MET A 283 6.90 13.02 13.96
N GLU A 284 6.32 12.68 15.13
CA GLU A 284 5.41 13.58 15.83
C GLU A 284 6.12 14.84 16.34
N ALA A 285 7.31 14.69 16.94
CA ALA A 285 8.07 15.84 17.46
C ALA A 285 8.44 16.82 16.34
N ASN A 286 8.99 16.31 15.25
CA ASN A 286 9.35 17.16 14.11
C ASN A 286 8.11 17.76 13.40
N THR A 287 7.01 17.01 13.32
CA THR A 287 5.75 17.53 12.77
C THR A 287 5.24 18.70 13.60
N ALA A 288 5.24 18.60 14.92
CA ALA A 288 4.84 19.69 15.80
C ALA A 288 5.72 20.93 15.62
N ALA A 289 7.04 20.75 15.57
CA ALA A 289 8.00 21.85 15.36
C ALA A 289 7.81 22.51 13.97
N MET A 290 7.65 21.73 12.89
CA MET A 290 7.44 22.27 11.55
C MET A 290 6.10 23.01 11.41
N LEU A 291 5.02 22.50 12.02
CA LEU A 291 3.73 23.21 12.05
C LEU A 291 3.85 24.57 12.73
N LYS A 292 4.60 24.65 13.83
CA LYS A 292 4.88 25.89 14.53
C LYS A 292 5.69 26.88 13.69
N GLN A 293 6.65 26.41 12.91
CA GLN A 293 7.44 27.24 12.00
C GLN A 293 6.59 27.87 10.88
N LEU A 294 5.51 27.17 10.47
CA LEU A 294 4.57 27.68 9.46
C LEU A 294 3.52 28.63 10.03
N ASP A 295 3.32 28.66 11.35
CA ASP A 295 2.32 29.48 12.04
C ASP A 295 2.80 30.94 12.14
N VAL A 296 2.89 31.60 11.00
CA VAL A 296 3.30 33.00 10.84
C VAL A 296 2.07 33.84 10.58
N THR A 297 2.03 35.07 11.13
CA THR A 297 0.95 36.03 10.87
C THR A 297 1.39 37.07 9.86
N TYR A 298 0.53 37.33 8.87
CA TYR A 298 0.70 38.38 7.87
C TYR A 298 -0.19 39.57 8.19
N ASP A 299 0.38 40.77 8.16
CA ASP A 299 -0.35 42.00 8.42
C ASP A 299 -1.04 42.51 7.15
N VAL A 300 -2.26 42.02 6.89
CA VAL A 300 -3.10 42.44 5.77
C VAL A 300 -4.36 43.12 6.33
N PRO A 301 -4.65 44.39 5.93
CA PRO A 301 -5.79 45.12 6.44
C PRO A 301 -7.14 44.47 6.11
N ASP A 302 -8.07 44.45 7.07
CA ASP A 302 -9.42 43.88 6.86
C ASP A 302 -10.15 44.49 5.66
N ILE A 303 -9.98 45.79 5.45
CA ILE A 303 -10.65 46.54 4.37
C ILE A 303 -10.23 46.00 3.00
N GLU A 304 -8.96 45.63 2.82
CA GLU A 304 -8.44 45.06 1.56
C GLU A 304 -8.99 43.66 1.32
N ILE A 305 -8.97 42.81 2.35
CA ILE A 305 -9.51 41.46 2.27
C ILE A 305 -11.01 41.48 1.97
N GLU A 306 -11.77 42.30 2.69
CA GLU A 306 -13.22 42.45 2.48
C GLU A 306 -13.59 43.04 1.11
N ALA A 307 -12.78 43.98 0.60
CA ALA A 307 -12.97 44.51 -0.75
C ALA A 307 -12.72 43.43 -1.83
N ALA A 308 -11.69 42.59 -1.65
CA ALA A 308 -11.40 41.48 -2.51
C ALA A 308 -12.51 40.40 -2.46
N ILE A 309 -12.98 40.02 -1.29
CA ILE A 309 -14.09 39.10 -1.08
C ILE A 309 -15.34 39.60 -1.82
N ARG A 310 -15.76 40.88 -1.60
CA ARG A 310 -16.90 41.46 -2.29
C ARG A 310 -16.76 41.47 -3.82
N ASN A 311 -15.55 41.67 -4.34
CA ASN A 311 -15.30 41.61 -5.77
C ASN A 311 -15.45 40.18 -6.28
N ILE A 312 -14.97 39.18 -5.54
CA ILE A 312 -15.09 37.74 -5.89
C ILE A 312 -16.57 37.33 -5.85
N GLU A 313 -17.31 37.67 -4.77
CA GLU A 313 -18.75 37.40 -4.64
C GLU A 313 -19.56 37.98 -5.82
N LYS A 314 -19.27 39.21 -6.19
CA LYS A 314 -19.92 39.86 -7.34
C LYS A 314 -19.62 39.18 -8.67
N LYS A 315 -18.36 38.71 -8.88
CA LYS A 315 -17.96 38.02 -10.11
C LYS A 315 -18.51 36.59 -10.20
N THR A 316 -18.73 35.96 -9.04
CA THR A 316 -19.17 34.55 -8.97
C THR A 316 -20.68 34.43 -8.72
N GLU A 317 -21.37 35.54 -8.49
CA GLU A 317 -22.80 35.58 -8.14
C GLU A 317 -23.13 34.72 -6.90
N MET A 318 -22.19 34.64 -5.95
CA MET A 318 -22.30 33.87 -4.71
C MET A 318 -22.03 34.77 -3.52
N GLU A 319 -22.82 34.61 -2.46
CA GLU A 319 -22.60 35.23 -1.17
C GLU A 319 -22.01 34.21 -0.20
N LEU A 320 -20.93 34.60 0.48
CA LEU A 320 -20.34 33.81 1.57
C LEU A 320 -21.12 34.06 2.87
N ASP A 321 -21.20 33.03 3.69
CA ASP A 321 -21.63 33.26 5.08
C ASP A 321 -20.45 33.76 5.92
N GLU A 322 -20.79 34.14 7.17
CA GLU A 322 -19.82 34.70 8.12
C GLU A 322 -18.60 33.80 8.33
N HIS A 323 -18.79 32.47 8.52
CA HIS A 323 -17.70 31.56 8.75
C HIS A 323 -16.87 31.26 7.47
N GLN A 324 -17.51 31.28 6.30
CA GLN A 324 -16.79 31.17 5.05
C GLN A 324 -15.93 32.42 4.79
N ALA A 325 -16.49 33.61 5.04
CA ALA A 325 -15.74 34.84 4.92
C ALA A 325 -14.60 34.93 5.95
N GLU A 326 -14.82 34.44 7.17
CA GLU A 326 -13.80 34.29 8.21
C GLU A 326 -12.68 33.35 7.72
N ALA A 327 -13.01 32.19 7.14
CA ALA A 327 -12.02 31.25 6.63
C ALA A 327 -11.15 31.88 5.54
N VAL A 328 -11.70 32.71 4.65
CA VAL A 328 -10.92 33.43 3.66
C VAL A 328 -10.00 34.48 4.32
N LYS A 329 -10.49 35.24 5.28
CA LYS A 329 -9.69 36.21 6.04
C LYS A 329 -8.52 35.52 6.76
N GLU A 330 -8.81 34.45 7.46
CA GLU A 330 -7.79 33.69 8.20
C GLU A 330 -6.78 33.00 7.27
N ALA A 331 -7.18 32.55 6.08
CA ALA A 331 -6.28 32.02 5.06
C ALA A 331 -5.26 33.03 4.55
N VAL A 332 -5.69 34.30 4.46
CA VAL A 332 -4.82 35.43 4.05
C VAL A 332 -3.85 35.83 5.15
N ARG A 333 -4.30 35.78 6.40
CA ARG A 333 -3.54 36.30 7.56
C ARG A 333 -2.58 35.29 8.19
N ASN A 334 -2.86 34.02 8.04
CA ASN A 334 -2.06 33.00 8.73
C ASN A 334 -1.29 32.11 7.73
N GLY A 335 -0.09 31.73 8.13
CA GLY A 335 0.72 30.77 7.39
C GLY A 335 0.19 29.33 7.53
N LEU A 336 -0.58 29.05 8.60
CA LEU A 336 -1.23 27.77 8.82
C LEU A 336 -2.70 27.99 9.20
N LEU A 337 -3.61 27.37 8.45
CA LEU A 337 -5.04 27.42 8.72
C LEU A 337 -5.66 26.03 8.63
N VAL A 338 -6.54 25.71 9.56
CA VAL A 338 -7.39 24.50 9.48
C VAL A 338 -8.84 24.92 9.22
N ILE A 339 -9.47 24.30 8.21
CA ILE A 339 -10.89 24.46 7.91
C ILE A 339 -11.57 23.10 8.08
N THR A 340 -12.53 23.01 8.99
CA THR A 340 -13.27 21.76 9.20
C THR A 340 -14.78 21.99 9.05
N GLY A 341 -15.48 21.00 8.51
CA GLY A 341 -16.93 21.04 8.35
C GLY A 341 -17.48 19.75 7.74
N GLY A 342 -18.73 19.47 8.03
CA GLY A 342 -19.45 18.31 7.49
C GLY A 342 -19.88 18.50 6.03
N PRO A 343 -20.68 17.56 5.49
CA PRO A 343 -21.24 17.68 4.15
C PRO A 343 -22.22 18.85 4.07
N GLY A 344 -22.25 19.53 2.93
CA GLY A 344 -23.18 20.65 2.70
C GLY A 344 -22.85 21.96 3.42
N THR A 345 -21.70 22.06 4.11
CA THR A 345 -21.27 23.28 4.81
C THR A 345 -20.49 24.24 3.94
N GLY A 346 -20.32 23.95 2.65
CA GLY A 346 -19.69 24.84 1.69
C GLY A 346 -18.16 24.87 1.71
N LYS A 347 -17.48 23.80 2.16
CA LYS A 347 -16.02 23.68 2.09
C LYS A 347 -15.47 24.01 0.70
N THR A 348 -16.04 23.41 -0.34
CA THR A 348 -15.61 23.63 -1.74
C THR A 348 -15.76 25.07 -2.18
N THR A 349 -16.86 25.73 -1.79
CA THR A 349 -17.08 27.17 -2.07
C THR A 349 -16.01 28.01 -1.39
N THR A 350 -15.69 27.70 -0.14
CA THR A 350 -14.64 28.38 0.62
C THR A 350 -13.28 28.21 -0.04
N ILE A 351 -12.91 26.99 -0.40
CA ILE A 351 -11.66 26.68 -1.13
C ILE A 351 -11.59 27.50 -2.43
N ASN A 352 -12.66 27.50 -3.23
CA ASN A 352 -12.70 28.24 -4.50
C ASN A 352 -12.52 29.76 -4.29
N THR A 353 -13.08 30.30 -3.23
CA THR A 353 -12.92 31.72 -2.92
C THR A 353 -11.50 32.03 -2.48
N ILE A 354 -10.89 31.17 -1.67
CA ILE A 354 -9.49 31.30 -1.25
C ILE A 354 -8.56 31.23 -2.48
N ILE A 355 -8.77 30.28 -3.38
CA ILE A 355 -8.00 30.17 -4.62
C ILE A 355 -8.10 31.47 -5.43
N LYS A 356 -9.32 31.98 -5.64
CA LYS A 356 -9.53 33.23 -6.41
C LYS A 356 -8.89 34.44 -5.74
N TYR A 357 -8.87 34.49 -4.41
CA TYR A 357 -8.17 35.54 -3.69
C TYR A 357 -6.67 35.52 -4.00
N PHE A 358 -6.01 34.37 -3.83
CA PHE A 358 -4.58 34.25 -4.05
C PHE A 358 -4.18 34.39 -5.53
N GLU A 359 -5.07 34.02 -6.45
CA GLU A 359 -4.90 34.32 -7.89
C GLU A 359 -4.87 35.82 -8.17
N LEU A 360 -5.75 36.58 -7.54
CA LEU A 360 -5.75 38.06 -7.67
C LEU A 360 -4.48 38.71 -7.14
N GLU A 361 -3.84 38.08 -6.16
CA GLU A 361 -2.54 38.47 -5.62
C GLU A 361 -1.35 37.97 -6.45
N GLY A 362 -1.59 37.17 -7.49
CA GLY A 362 -0.55 36.60 -8.37
C GLY A 362 0.30 35.53 -7.71
N MET A 363 -0.25 34.83 -6.72
CA MET A 363 0.43 33.75 -5.98
C MET A 363 0.28 32.40 -6.68
N ASP A 364 1.34 31.59 -6.64
CA ASP A 364 1.32 30.20 -7.10
C ASP A 364 0.64 29.28 -6.07
N ILE A 365 -0.31 28.45 -6.55
CA ILE A 365 -1.16 27.62 -5.69
C ILE A 365 -1.02 26.16 -6.07
N PHE A 366 -0.71 25.30 -5.10
CA PHE A 366 -0.78 23.85 -5.25
C PHE A 366 -1.99 23.28 -4.52
N LEU A 367 -2.73 22.42 -5.22
CA LEU A 367 -3.87 21.70 -4.66
C LEU A 367 -3.55 20.23 -4.55
N ALA A 368 -3.82 19.63 -3.39
CA ALA A 368 -3.63 18.21 -3.23
C ALA A 368 -4.67 17.55 -2.30
N ALA A 369 -4.76 16.22 -2.43
CA ALA A 369 -5.58 15.38 -1.58
C ALA A 369 -4.87 14.03 -1.35
N PRO A 370 -5.22 13.25 -0.31
CA PRO A 370 -4.55 11.98 -0.02
C PRO A 370 -4.83 10.88 -1.05
N THR A 371 -5.95 10.93 -1.78
CA THR A 371 -6.34 9.92 -2.76
C THR A 371 -6.55 10.51 -4.15
N GLY A 372 -6.39 9.66 -5.20
CA GLY A 372 -6.61 10.08 -6.60
C GLY A 372 -8.03 10.59 -6.84
N ARG A 373 -9.03 9.92 -6.27
CA ARG A 373 -10.43 10.34 -6.40
C ARG A 373 -10.74 11.67 -5.74
N ALA A 374 -10.18 11.91 -4.55
CA ALA A 374 -10.34 13.19 -3.87
C ALA A 374 -9.65 14.33 -4.66
N ALA A 375 -8.44 14.09 -5.16
CA ALA A 375 -7.72 15.04 -6.00
C ALA A 375 -8.50 15.35 -7.29
N LYS A 376 -9.03 14.34 -7.97
CA LYS A 376 -9.88 14.52 -9.16
C LYS A 376 -11.11 15.37 -8.84
N ARG A 377 -11.85 15.02 -7.79
CA ARG A 377 -13.02 15.80 -7.37
C ARG A 377 -12.66 17.26 -7.09
N MET A 378 -11.50 17.48 -6.44
CA MET A 378 -11.00 18.83 -6.19
C MET A 378 -10.72 19.56 -7.50
N SER A 379 -10.11 18.89 -8.50
CA SER A 379 -9.89 19.49 -9.84
C SER A 379 -11.20 19.84 -10.55
N GLU A 380 -12.18 18.91 -10.55
CA GLU A 380 -13.48 19.12 -11.19
C GLU A 380 -14.27 20.27 -10.57
N THR A 381 -14.19 20.43 -9.27
CA THR A 381 -14.97 21.44 -8.54
C THR A 381 -14.31 22.81 -8.47
N THR A 382 -12.98 22.86 -8.55
CA THR A 382 -12.23 24.12 -8.51
C THR A 382 -11.85 24.64 -9.90
N GLY A 383 -11.76 23.76 -10.87
CA GLY A 383 -11.22 24.07 -12.21
C GLY A 383 -9.69 24.16 -12.25
N TYR A 384 -8.99 23.88 -11.14
CA TYR A 384 -7.54 23.87 -11.01
C TYR A 384 -7.01 22.45 -10.95
N GLU A 385 -5.81 22.21 -11.44
CA GLU A 385 -5.16 20.90 -11.31
C GLU A 385 -4.88 20.59 -9.84
N ALA A 386 -5.48 19.53 -9.33
CA ALA A 386 -5.16 18.97 -8.02
C ALA A 386 -4.50 17.60 -8.21
N ARG A 387 -3.54 17.28 -7.34
CA ARG A 387 -2.75 16.04 -7.39
C ARG A 387 -2.90 15.27 -6.08
N THR A 388 -2.51 13.99 -6.07
CA THR A 388 -2.33 13.31 -4.79
C THR A 388 -1.13 13.91 -4.06
N ILE A 389 -1.15 13.92 -2.72
CA ILE A 389 0.01 14.37 -1.93
C ILE A 389 1.26 13.59 -2.35
N HIS A 390 1.15 12.28 -2.56
CA HIS A 390 2.26 11.43 -3.03
C HIS A 390 2.83 11.89 -4.37
N ARG A 391 1.95 12.24 -5.34
CA ARG A 391 2.39 12.73 -6.65
C ARG A 391 2.98 14.15 -6.57
N MET A 392 2.45 14.99 -5.69
CA MET A 392 3.00 16.33 -5.44
C MET A 392 4.40 16.26 -4.83
N LEU A 393 4.65 15.26 -3.98
CA LEU A 393 5.94 15.00 -3.37
C LEU A 393 6.91 14.19 -4.26
N GLU A 394 6.50 13.81 -5.46
CA GLU A 394 7.33 13.07 -6.43
C GLU A 394 7.93 11.81 -5.82
N LEU A 395 7.10 10.79 -5.55
CA LEU A 395 7.56 9.53 -5.00
C LEU A 395 8.40 8.77 -6.04
N ASN A 396 9.70 8.61 -5.77
CA ASN A 396 10.58 7.77 -6.57
C ASN A 396 10.32 6.29 -6.28
N GLY A 397 9.77 5.60 -7.27
CA GLY A 397 9.86 4.14 -7.31
C GLY A 397 11.30 3.77 -7.62
N GLY A 398 12.08 3.43 -6.60
CA GLY A 398 13.51 3.14 -6.71
C GLY A 398 13.87 2.21 -7.86
N MET A 399 14.28 2.76 -8.99
CA MET A 399 14.66 2.00 -10.17
C MET A 399 16.14 1.58 -10.22
N ASP A 400 17.00 2.09 -9.33
CA ASP A 400 18.45 1.79 -9.56
C ASP A 400 19.39 1.73 -8.33
N THR A 401 18.94 1.90 -7.12
CA THR A 401 19.92 1.97 -6.01
C THR A 401 19.43 1.35 -4.71
N GLY A 402 18.93 0.18 -4.60
CA GLY A 402 18.78 -0.50 -3.29
C GLY A 402 18.33 0.37 -2.08
N SER A 403 17.82 1.57 -2.32
CA SER A 403 17.38 2.52 -1.31
C SER A 403 15.87 2.48 -1.19
N THR A 404 15.37 2.43 0.04
CA THR A 404 13.97 2.60 0.42
C THR A 404 13.31 3.72 -0.39
N ALA A 405 12.15 3.42 -0.99
CA ALA A 405 11.34 4.38 -1.72
C ALA A 405 11.18 5.68 -0.90
N GLY A 406 11.66 6.79 -1.42
CA GLY A 406 11.64 8.10 -0.76
C GLY A 406 10.99 9.15 -1.66
N PHE A 407 10.52 10.24 -1.05
CA PHE A 407 10.02 11.39 -1.79
C PHE A 407 11.19 12.26 -2.30
N GLU A 408 11.15 12.68 -3.58
CA GLU A 408 12.13 13.62 -4.14
C GLU A 408 11.99 15.00 -3.53
N ARG A 409 10.73 15.42 -3.25
CA ARG A 409 10.45 16.68 -2.58
C ARG A 409 10.64 16.52 -1.07
N ASN A 410 11.56 17.30 -0.53
CA ASN A 410 11.99 17.26 0.88
C ASN A 410 12.74 18.57 1.23
N GLU A 411 13.37 18.65 2.38
CA GLU A 411 14.08 19.85 2.85
C GLU A 411 15.19 20.32 1.89
N ARG A 412 15.78 19.42 1.07
CA ARG A 412 16.83 19.76 0.11
C ARG A 412 16.29 20.12 -1.27
N ASN A 413 15.07 19.69 -1.56
CA ASN A 413 14.36 19.94 -2.82
C ASN A 413 12.90 20.26 -2.52
N PRO A 414 12.58 21.43 -1.92
CA PRO A 414 11.26 21.76 -1.47
C PRO A 414 10.28 22.05 -2.62
N LEU A 415 9.00 22.15 -2.26
CA LEU A 415 7.97 22.62 -3.16
C LEU A 415 8.12 24.13 -3.38
N GLU A 416 8.15 24.55 -4.63
CA GLU A 416 8.24 25.96 -5.00
C GLU A 416 6.83 26.50 -5.28
N THR A 417 6.17 27.00 -4.24
CA THR A 417 4.82 27.56 -4.32
C THR A 417 4.53 28.47 -3.13
N ASP A 418 3.61 29.42 -3.30
CA ASP A 418 3.22 30.37 -2.25
C ASP A 418 2.13 29.81 -1.33
N VAL A 419 1.24 28.97 -1.88
CA VAL A 419 0.07 28.44 -1.17
C VAL A 419 -0.11 26.95 -1.47
N ILE A 420 -0.33 26.17 -0.44
CA ILE A 420 -0.68 24.76 -0.55
C ILE A 420 -2.04 24.54 0.15
N ILE A 421 -2.99 23.97 -0.57
CA ILE A 421 -4.30 23.60 -0.03
C ILE A 421 -4.44 22.07 -0.10
N ILE A 422 -4.64 21.45 1.06
CA ILE A 422 -4.84 20.01 1.18
C ILE A 422 -6.28 19.75 1.61
N ASP A 423 -7.05 19.03 0.78
CA ASP A 423 -8.40 18.56 1.13
C ASP A 423 -8.38 17.10 1.64
N GLU A 424 -9.47 16.66 2.26
CA GLU A 424 -9.66 15.33 2.86
C GLU A 424 -8.59 14.99 3.91
N MET A 425 -8.20 15.95 4.73
CA MET A 425 -7.16 15.82 5.76
C MET A 425 -7.46 14.74 6.82
N SER A 426 -8.71 14.30 6.97
CA SER A 426 -9.06 13.17 7.86
C SER A 426 -8.35 11.87 7.49
N MET A 427 -7.93 11.72 6.23
CA MET A 427 -7.26 10.54 5.70
C MET A 427 -5.72 10.60 5.80
N VAL A 428 -5.15 11.74 6.19
CA VAL A 428 -3.69 11.94 6.27
C VAL A 428 -3.17 11.42 7.62
N ASP A 429 -2.24 10.48 7.57
CA ASP A 429 -1.55 9.94 8.74
C ASP A 429 -0.29 10.75 9.09
N ILE A 430 0.37 10.39 10.20
CA ILE A 430 1.55 11.12 10.67
C ILE A 430 2.73 11.01 9.69
N SER A 431 2.89 9.87 9.01
CA SER A 431 4.00 9.65 8.09
C SER A 431 3.87 10.52 6.84
N LEU A 432 2.65 10.60 6.29
CA LEU A 432 2.38 11.43 5.12
C LEU A 432 2.44 12.92 5.47
N MET A 433 1.90 13.32 6.64
CA MET A 433 2.00 14.69 7.13
C MET A 433 3.45 15.12 7.36
N TYR A 434 4.24 14.29 7.99
CA TYR A 434 5.67 14.53 8.19
C TYR A 434 6.40 14.72 6.86
N SER A 435 6.14 13.85 5.89
CA SER A 435 6.75 13.94 4.56
C SER A 435 6.33 15.21 3.81
N LEU A 436 5.06 15.61 3.91
CA LEU A 436 4.56 16.86 3.34
C LEU A 436 5.29 18.06 3.94
N LEU A 437 5.32 18.15 5.26
CA LEU A 437 5.93 19.30 5.95
C LEU A 437 7.43 19.44 5.67
N LYS A 438 8.14 18.35 5.47
CA LYS A 438 9.55 18.37 5.03
C LYS A 438 9.78 19.06 3.68
N ALA A 439 8.78 19.06 2.83
CA ALA A 439 8.84 19.68 1.51
C ALA A 439 8.28 21.12 1.49
N VAL A 440 7.68 21.59 2.57
CA VAL A 440 7.11 22.94 2.68
C VAL A 440 8.13 23.90 3.30
N VAL A 441 8.37 25.02 2.66
CA VAL A 441 9.28 26.06 3.18
C VAL A 441 8.58 27.08 4.04
N ALA A 442 9.31 27.70 4.96
CA ALA A 442 8.80 28.81 5.76
C ALA A 442 8.38 29.96 4.83
N GLY A 443 7.19 30.50 5.07
CA GLY A 443 6.58 31.55 4.23
C GLY A 443 5.53 31.01 3.24
N THR A 444 5.51 29.71 2.93
CA THR A 444 4.39 29.10 2.21
C THR A 444 3.17 29.01 3.13
N ARG A 445 2.00 29.42 2.65
CA ARG A 445 0.74 29.24 3.36
C ARG A 445 0.23 27.82 3.20
N LEU A 446 -0.03 27.13 4.30
CA LEU A 446 -0.57 25.78 4.33
C LEU A 446 -2.01 25.80 4.86
N ILE A 447 -2.97 25.41 4.02
CA ILE A 447 -4.39 25.36 4.35
C ILE A 447 -4.83 23.89 4.36
N LEU A 448 -5.23 23.42 5.53
CA LEU A 448 -5.66 22.04 5.78
C LEU A 448 -7.18 21.98 5.85
N VAL A 449 -7.81 21.28 4.93
CA VAL A 449 -9.28 21.19 4.86
C VAL A 449 -9.71 19.74 5.10
N GLY A 450 -10.74 19.53 5.92
CA GLY A 450 -11.24 18.19 6.17
C GLY A 450 -12.47 18.13 7.05
N ASP A 451 -12.96 16.93 7.25
CA ASP A 451 -14.08 16.66 8.15
C ASP A 451 -13.59 15.77 9.31
N VAL A 452 -13.45 16.37 10.49
CA VAL A 452 -12.94 15.67 11.68
C VAL A 452 -13.87 14.55 12.18
N ASN A 453 -15.14 14.56 11.73
CA ASN A 453 -16.15 13.57 12.14
C ASN A 453 -16.16 12.31 11.23
N GLN A 454 -15.48 12.36 10.09
CA GLN A 454 -15.28 11.18 9.27
C GLN A 454 -14.31 10.19 9.94
N LEU A 455 -14.20 8.99 9.34
CA LEU A 455 -13.22 8.01 9.80
C LEU A 455 -11.80 8.57 9.72
N PRO A 456 -10.96 8.29 10.71
CA PRO A 456 -9.56 8.70 10.68
C PRO A 456 -8.78 7.96 9.61
N SER A 457 -7.52 8.37 9.38
CA SER A 457 -6.57 7.73 8.46
C SER A 457 -6.42 6.22 8.75
N VAL A 458 -6.06 5.43 7.74
CA VAL A 458 -5.73 4.02 7.95
C VAL A 458 -4.41 3.88 8.71
N GLY A 459 -3.43 4.73 8.39
CA GLY A 459 -2.12 4.76 9.07
C GLY A 459 -2.14 5.41 10.46
N PRO A 460 -0.98 5.43 11.13
CA PRO A 460 -0.85 5.85 12.53
C PRO A 460 -1.09 7.35 12.74
N GLY A 461 -1.63 7.66 13.91
CA GLY A 461 -1.91 9.01 14.36
C GLY A 461 -3.33 9.49 14.04
N SER A 462 -3.65 10.68 14.53
CA SER A 462 -4.93 11.38 14.32
C SER A 462 -4.67 12.84 13.97
N VAL A 463 -3.88 13.08 12.93
CA VAL A 463 -3.25 14.38 12.62
C VAL A 463 -4.23 15.54 12.63
N LEU A 464 -5.31 15.49 11.83
CA LEU A 464 -6.29 16.57 11.76
C LEU A 464 -6.93 16.86 13.13
N LYS A 465 -7.32 15.79 13.84
CA LYS A 465 -7.95 15.90 15.15
C LYS A 465 -6.98 16.45 16.19
N ASP A 466 -5.74 15.95 16.21
CA ASP A 466 -4.71 16.40 17.14
C ASP A 466 -4.34 17.86 16.95
N ILE A 467 -4.27 18.34 15.70
CA ILE A 467 -4.05 19.76 15.38
C ILE A 467 -5.20 20.61 15.90
N ILE A 468 -6.45 20.21 15.64
CA ILE A 468 -7.65 20.96 16.10
C ILE A 468 -7.73 20.94 17.63
N ASP A 469 -7.57 19.79 18.27
CA ASP A 469 -7.69 19.59 19.71
C ASP A 469 -6.54 20.25 20.49
N SER A 470 -5.43 20.57 19.85
CA SER A 470 -4.33 21.33 20.46
C SER A 470 -4.73 22.78 20.77
N GLY A 471 -5.66 23.35 20.00
CA GLY A 471 -6.05 24.74 20.10
C GLY A 471 -4.94 25.75 19.79
N ALA A 472 -3.79 25.28 19.27
CA ALA A 472 -2.61 26.11 19.01
C ALA A 472 -2.68 26.89 17.69
N PHE A 473 -3.49 26.44 16.74
CA PHE A 473 -3.56 26.99 15.39
C PHE A 473 -4.95 27.49 15.04
N HIS A 474 -5.00 28.47 14.16
CA HIS A 474 -6.26 29.00 13.68
C HIS A 474 -7.11 27.91 13.03
N THR A 475 -8.32 27.75 13.55
CA THR A 475 -9.27 26.71 13.08
C THR A 475 -10.64 27.32 12.85
N VAL A 476 -11.13 27.28 11.62
CA VAL A 476 -12.47 27.73 11.27
C VAL A 476 -13.39 26.52 11.09
N LYS A 477 -14.51 26.51 11.83
CA LYS A 477 -15.53 25.46 11.76
C LYS A 477 -16.72 25.93 10.93
N LEU A 478 -16.91 25.33 9.75
CA LEU A 478 -18.08 25.58 8.91
C LEU A 478 -19.25 24.73 9.44
N THR A 479 -20.21 25.38 10.05
CA THR A 479 -21.36 24.72 10.72
C THR A 479 -22.68 24.93 10.00
N LYS A 480 -22.80 25.96 9.16
CA LYS A 480 -24.04 26.30 8.47
C LYS A 480 -24.29 25.36 7.30
N ILE A 481 -25.45 24.71 7.31
CA ILE A 481 -25.93 23.92 6.17
C ILE A 481 -26.64 24.84 5.21
N PHE A 482 -26.18 24.92 3.96
CA PHE A 482 -26.80 25.84 2.98
C PHE A 482 -28.16 25.31 2.51
N ARG A 483 -29.02 26.27 2.09
CA ARG A 483 -30.41 25.97 1.71
C ARG A 483 -30.58 24.87 0.67
N GLN A 484 -29.70 24.78 -0.32
CA GLN A 484 -29.70 23.70 -1.29
C GLN A 484 -29.37 22.34 -0.66
N ALA A 485 -28.48 22.33 0.31
CA ALA A 485 -28.08 21.14 1.05
C ALA A 485 -29.11 20.74 2.12
N SER A 486 -29.84 21.70 2.70
CA SER A 486 -30.88 21.42 3.71
C SER A 486 -32.14 20.76 3.15
N THR A 487 -32.29 20.70 1.83
CA THR A 487 -33.38 19.94 1.17
C THR A 487 -33.04 18.46 1.00
N SER A 488 -31.79 18.05 1.20
CA SER A 488 -31.32 16.66 1.14
C SER A 488 -31.36 16.04 2.53
N ASP A 489 -32.16 15.00 2.68
CA ASP A 489 -32.20 14.23 3.92
C ASP A 489 -30.92 13.42 4.15
N ILE A 490 -30.15 13.12 3.12
CA ILE A 490 -28.80 12.55 3.27
C ILE A 490 -27.95 13.46 4.16
N ILE A 491 -27.93 14.77 3.85
CA ILE A 491 -27.11 15.76 4.57
C ILE A 491 -27.69 15.99 5.97
N VAL A 492 -28.98 16.23 6.07
CA VAL A 492 -29.66 16.46 7.35
C VAL A 492 -29.48 15.27 8.30
N ASN A 493 -29.68 14.06 7.79
CA ASN A 493 -29.53 12.84 8.60
C ASN A 493 -28.07 12.55 8.93
N ALA A 494 -27.11 12.88 8.04
CA ALA A 494 -25.68 12.79 8.38
C ALA A 494 -25.33 13.69 9.58
N HIS A 495 -25.82 14.91 9.62
CA HIS A 495 -25.62 15.79 10.78
C HIS A 495 -26.31 15.27 12.04
N LYS A 496 -27.54 14.76 11.95
CA LYS A 496 -28.21 14.11 13.07
C LYS A 496 -27.43 12.90 13.60
N ILE A 497 -26.98 12.03 12.70
CA ILE A 497 -26.13 10.89 13.07
C ILE A 497 -24.88 11.38 13.80
N ASN A 498 -24.21 12.38 13.28
CA ASN A 498 -22.99 12.93 13.89
C ASN A 498 -23.25 13.49 15.29
N ASN A 499 -24.39 14.14 15.51
CA ASN A 499 -24.78 14.67 16.82
C ASN A 499 -25.33 13.61 17.79
N GLY A 500 -25.57 12.37 17.31
CA GLY A 500 -26.22 11.32 18.11
C GLY A 500 -27.71 11.51 18.24
N GLU A 501 -28.31 12.28 17.34
CA GLU A 501 -29.74 12.54 17.28
C GLU A 501 -30.50 11.43 16.55
N GLU A 502 -31.77 11.27 16.88
CA GLU A 502 -32.63 10.27 16.26
C GLU A 502 -32.97 10.63 14.81
N VAL A 503 -32.88 9.63 13.91
CA VAL A 503 -33.20 9.74 12.49
C VAL A 503 -34.53 9.04 12.23
N SER A 504 -35.47 9.70 11.54
CA SER A 504 -36.75 9.06 11.15
C SER A 504 -36.52 8.04 10.03
N LEU A 505 -37.06 6.85 10.19
CA LEU A 505 -36.98 5.73 9.22
C LEU A 505 -38.35 5.45 8.56
N ASP A 506 -39.11 6.51 8.30
CA ASP A 506 -40.50 6.41 7.76
C ASP A 506 -40.57 6.34 6.23
N ASN A 507 -39.40 6.45 5.54
CA ASN A 507 -39.26 6.39 4.09
C ASN A 507 -40.04 7.47 3.31
N LYS A 508 -40.31 8.62 3.93
CA LYS A 508 -40.94 9.77 3.26
C LYS A 508 -39.93 10.66 2.56
N SER A 509 -38.66 10.39 2.78
CA SER A 509 -37.54 11.10 2.16
C SER A 509 -37.49 10.90 0.63
N MET A 510 -36.86 11.87 -0.04
CA MET A 510 -36.61 11.78 -1.49
C MET A 510 -35.27 11.14 -1.83
N ASP A 511 -34.36 11.02 -0.86
CA ASP A 511 -32.97 10.60 -1.10
C ASP A 511 -32.37 9.69 0.02
N PHE A 512 -33.13 9.49 1.11
CA PHE A 512 -32.70 8.66 2.25
C PHE A 512 -33.76 7.60 2.58
N PHE A 513 -33.40 6.32 2.45
CA PHE A 513 -34.33 5.19 2.65
C PHE A 513 -33.76 4.16 3.60
N PHE A 514 -34.67 3.55 4.40
CA PHE A 514 -34.33 2.44 5.29
C PHE A 514 -35.29 1.27 5.07
N LEU A 515 -34.79 0.12 4.62
CA LEU A 515 -35.55 -1.07 4.38
C LEU A 515 -35.30 -2.12 5.48
N LYS A 516 -36.26 -2.28 6.39
CA LYS A 516 -36.13 -3.18 7.54
C LYS A 516 -36.06 -4.64 7.10
N ARG A 517 -34.92 -5.29 7.37
CA ARG A 517 -34.67 -6.72 7.14
C ARG A 517 -33.74 -7.24 8.25
N TYR A 518 -34.00 -8.48 8.70
CA TYR A 518 -33.31 -9.09 9.84
C TYR A 518 -32.54 -10.35 9.48
N ASP A 519 -32.61 -10.77 8.24
CA ASP A 519 -32.00 -11.98 7.72
C ASP A 519 -31.01 -11.62 6.61
N ALA A 520 -29.78 -12.19 6.67
CA ALA A 520 -28.70 -11.84 5.76
C ALA A 520 -29.03 -12.12 4.29
N ASP A 521 -29.68 -13.26 3.99
CA ASP A 521 -29.99 -13.62 2.62
C ASP A 521 -31.11 -12.74 2.05
N LYS A 522 -32.06 -12.33 2.88
CA LYS A 522 -33.08 -11.34 2.50
C LYS A 522 -32.50 -9.97 2.26
N ILE A 523 -31.50 -9.55 3.07
CA ILE A 523 -30.78 -8.30 2.87
C ILE A 523 -30.03 -8.33 1.54
N ILE A 524 -29.32 -9.42 1.25
CA ILE A 524 -28.58 -9.60 0.01
C ILE A 524 -29.52 -9.57 -1.20
N ASN A 525 -30.63 -10.27 -1.16
CA ASN A 525 -31.62 -10.29 -2.23
C ASN A 525 -32.21 -8.90 -2.51
N VAL A 526 -32.55 -8.14 -1.48
CA VAL A 526 -33.03 -6.76 -1.63
C VAL A 526 -31.92 -5.87 -2.20
N THR A 527 -30.69 -6.02 -1.72
CA THR A 527 -29.53 -5.28 -2.23
C THR A 527 -29.34 -5.53 -3.73
N LEU A 528 -29.41 -6.77 -4.19
CA LEU A 528 -29.35 -7.13 -5.61
C LEU A 528 -30.44 -6.46 -6.44
N GLN A 529 -31.69 -6.47 -5.97
CA GLN A 529 -32.80 -5.81 -6.66
C GLN A 529 -32.61 -4.29 -6.74
N LEU A 530 -32.10 -3.67 -5.69
CA LEU A 530 -31.81 -2.24 -5.65
C LEU A 530 -30.76 -1.87 -6.69
N ILE A 531 -29.65 -2.58 -6.73
CA ILE A 531 -28.52 -2.29 -7.61
C ILE A 531 -28.89 -2.52 -9.08
N LYS A 532 -29.54 -3.63 -9.37
CA LYS A 532 -29.79 -4.04 -10.77
C LYS A 532 -31.00 -3.36 -11.40
N GLN A 533 -32.03 -3.03 -10.62
CA GLN A 533 -33.31 -2.60 -11.19
C GLN A 533 -33.78 -1.23 -10.73
N LYS A 534 -33.66 -0.90 -9.43
CA LYS A 534 -34.32 0.28 -8.85
C LYS A 534 -33.45 1.52 -8.88
N LEU A 535 -32.24 1.46 -8.29
CA LEU A 535 -31.39 2.62 -8.11
C LEU A 535 -30.81 3.18 -9.43
N PRO A 536 -30.40 2.38 -10.42
CA PRO A 536 -29.90 2.93 -11.66
C PRO A 536 -30.89 3.88 -12.35
N LYS A 537 -32.17 3.46 -12.37
CA LYS A 537 -33.26 4.29 -12.92
C LYS A 537 -33.55 5.52 -12.06
N PHE A 538 -33.50 5.34 -10.73
CA PHE A 538 -33.82 6.39 -9.78
C PHE A 538 -32.82 7.55 -9.81
N VAL A 539 -31.52 7.25 -9.88
CA VAL A 539 -30.46 8.26 -9.87
C VAL A 539 -29.95 8.61 -11.27
N ASN A 540 -30.48 8.00 -12.31
CA ASN A 540 -30.04 8.14 -13.72
C ASN A 540 -28.53 7.82 -13.87
N ALA A 541 -28.17 6.59 -13.53
CA ALA A 541 -26.80 6.08 -13.54
C ALA A 541 -26.79 4.62 -14.01
N THR A 542 -25.61 4.05 -14.22
CA THR A 542 -25.46 2.62 -14.52
C THR A 542 -25.47 1.78 -13.25
N GLU A 543 -25.66 0.48 -13.39
CA GLU A 543 -25.58 -0.44 -12.24
C GLU A 543 -24.19 -0.48 -11.61
N TYR A 544 -23.14 -0.19 -12.38
CA TYR A 544 -21.76 -0.12 -11.89
C TYR A 544 -21.46 1.17 -11.10
N ASP A 545 -22.28 2.21 -11.25
CA ASP A 545 -22.16 3.47 -10.49
C ASP A 545 -22.79 3.37 -9.10
N ILE A 546 -23.58 2.33 -8.84
CA ILE A 546 -24.18 2.07 -7.54
C ILE A 546 -23.17 1.29 -6.69
N GLN A 547 -22.88 1.78 -5.49
CA GLN A 547 -21.89 1.16 -4.63
C GLN A 547 -22.51 0.52 -3.39
N VAL A 548 -22.13 -0.72 -3.13
CA VAL A 548 -22.45 -1.38 -1.85
C VAL A 548 -21.35 -1.09 -0.86
N LEU A 549 -21.69 -0.55 0.29
CA LEU A 549 -20.77 -0.24 1.37
C LEU A 549 -21.09 -1.09 2.60
N THR A 550 -20.13 -1.86 3.08
CA THR A 550 -20.32 -2.71 4.26
C THR A 550 -19.31 -2.40 5.36
N PRO A 551 -19.68 -2.53 6.63
CA PRO A 551 -18.74 -2.34 7.74
C PRO A 551 -17.57 -3.31 7.75
N MET A 552 -17.76 -4.54 7.29
CA MET A 552 -16.87 -5.67 7.54
C MET A 552 -16.30 -6.28 6.26
N ARG A 553 -15.06 -6.80 6.37
CA ARG A 553 -14.44 -7.57 5.30
C ARG A 553 -14.96 -9.02 5.27
N LYS A 554 -15.08 -9.66 6.42
CA LYS A 554 -15.56 -11.06 6.60
C LYS A 554 -16.91 -11.10 7.31
N GLY A 555 -17.60 -12.22 7.19
CA GLY A 555 -18.88 -12.46 7.83
C GLY A 555 -20.07 -12.50 6.86
N LEU A 556 -21.30 -12.58 7.40
CA LEU A 556 -22.52 -12.79 6.60
C LEU A 556 -22.77 -11.69 5.57
N LEU A 557 -22.45 -10.44 5.90
CA LEU A 557 -22.55 -9.27 5.02
C LEU A 557 -21.16 -8.67 4.75
N GLY A 558 -20.09 -9.47 4.85
CA GLY A 558 -18.73 -9.03 4.56
C GLY A 558 -18.45 -8.91 3.06
N VAL A 559 -17.47 -8.06 2.71
CA VAL A 559 -17.03 -7.80 1.33
C VAL A 559 -16.75 -9.08 0.56
N GLU A 560 -16.01 -10.02 1.17
CA GLU A 560 -15.61 -11.27 0.51
C GLU A 560 -16.84 -12.08 0.03
N ARG A 561 -17.83 -12.27 0.90
CA ARG A 561 -19.06 -12.98 0.55
C ARG A 561 -19.93 -12.18 -0.43
N LEU A 562 -20.09 -10.89 -0.17
CA LEU A 562 -20.91 -10.02 -1.02
C LEU A 562 -20.37 -9.95 -2.45
N ASN A 563 -19.07 -9.79 -2.64
CA ASN A 563 -18.47 -9.72 -3.95
C ASN A 563 -18.67 -10.99 -4.77
N GLY A 564 -18.55 -12.18 -4.15
CA GLY A 564 -18.83 -13.44 -4.86
C GLY A 564 -20.30 -13.57 -5.30
N ILE A 565 -21.24 -13.18 -4.43
CA ILE A 565 -22.67 -13.22 -4.77
C ILE A 565 -23.00 -12.14 -5.81
N LEU A 566 -22.53 -10.91 -5.62
CA LEU A 566 -22.79 -9.81 -6.54
C LEU A 566 -22.21 -10.10 -7.92
N GLN A 567 -20.98 -10.63 -8.02
CA GLN A 567 -20.38 -11.06 -9.28
C GLN A 567 -21.26 -12.07 -10.01
N ALA A 568 -21.73 -13.11 -9.30
CA ALA A 568 -22.56 -14.14 -9.91
C ALA A 568 -23.87 -13.60 -10.53
N TYR A 569 -24.41 -12.51 -9.97
CA TYR A 569 -25.64 -11.89 -10.45
C TYR A 569 -25.43 -10.73 -11.42
N MET A 570 -24.39 -9.93 -11.22
CA MET A 570 -24.09 -8.75 -12.03
C MET A 570 -23.33 -9.11 -13.29
N ASN A 571 -22.40 -10.04 -13.16
CA ASN A 571 -21.53 -10.52 -14.22
C ASN A 571 -21.45 -12.06 -14.18
N PRO A 572 -22.54 -12.79 -14.56
CA PRO A 572 -22.56 -14.24 -14.50
C PRO A 572 -21.52 -14.87 -15.43
N ALA A 573 -21.05 -16.08 -15.05
CA ALA A 573 -20.15 -16.85 -15.87
C ALA A 573 -20.79 -17.18 -17.23
N ASP A 574 -20.05 -16.99 -18.31
CA ASP A 574 -20.46 -17.27 -19.68
C ASP A 574 -19.25 -17.84 -20.45
N LYS A 575 -19.50 -18.75 -21.39
CA LYS A 575 -18.44 -19.38 -22.20
C LYS A 575 -17.68 -18.37 -23.08
N SER A 576 -18.25 -17.22 -23.34
CA SER A 576 -17.62 -16.13 -24.11
C SER A 576 -16.69 -15.26 -23.29
N LYS A 577 -16.75 -15.34 -21.96
CA LYS A 577 -15.93 -14.55 -21.05
C LYS A 577 -14.77 -15.38 -20.51
N ARG A 578 -13.59 -14.82 -20.54
CA ARG A 578 -12.42 -15.42 -19.94
C ARG A 578 -12.38 -15.16 -18.43
N GLU A 579 -11.78 -16.06 -17.70
CA GLU A 579 -11.66 -16.02 -16.26
C GLU A 579 -10.22 -16.28 -15.84
N LYS A 580 -9.77 -15.61 -14.78
CA LYS A 580 -8.50 -15.86 -14.13
C LYS A 580 -8.72 -16.09 -12.65
N GLU A 581 -8.35 -17.25 -12.14
CA GLU A 581 -8.34 -17.52 -10.72
C GLU A 581 -7.01 -17.07 -10.09
N TYR A 582 -7.12 -16.35 -8.97
CA TYR A 582 -5.99 -15.94 -8.15
C TYR A 582 -6.35 -16.03 -6.68
N ARG A 583 -5.68 -16.90 -5.92
CA ARG A 583 -5.88 -17.11 -4.47
C ARG A 583 -7.35 -17.31 -4.06
N GLY A 584 -8.08 -18.07 -4.87
CA GLY A 584 -9.49 -18.37 -4.61
C GLY A 584 -10.49 -17.28 -5.03
N THR A 585 -10.02 -16.17 -5.60
CA THR A 585 -10.85 -15.15 -6.24
C THR A 585 -10.84 -15.38 -7.75
N ILE A 586 -12.01 -15.45 -8.36
CA ILE A 586 -12.16 -15.54 -9.82
C ILE A 586 -12.38 -14.14 -10.36
N PHE A 587 -11.45 -13.65 -11.18
CA PHE A 587 -11.62 -12.44 -11.97
C PHE A 587 -12.16 -12.81 -13.35
N ARG A 588 -13.13 -12.07 -13.84
CA ARG A 588 -13.84 -12.33 -15.10
C ARG A 588 -13.94 -11.07 -15.94
N GLU A 589 -13.89 -11.19 -17.24
CA GLU A 589 -14.16 -10.08 -18.16
C GLU A 589 -15.53 -9.45 -17.84
N GLY A 590 -15.56 -8.13 -17.68
CA GLY A 590 -16.71 -7.35 -17.24
C GLY A 590 -16.78 -7.13 -15.71
N ASP A 591 -15.87 -7.67 -14.93
CA ASP A 591 -15.87 -7.44 -13.47
C ASP A 591 -15.45 -6.03 -13.11
N LYS A 592 -16.12 -5.50 -12.09
CA LYS A 592 -15.72 -4.27 -11.41
C LYS A 592 -14.64 -4.60 -10.37
N VAL A 593 -13.50 -3.96 -10.51
CA VAL A 593 -12.33 -4.15 -9.64
C VAL A 593 -11.85 -2.83 -9.02
N MET A 594 -11.07 -2.94 -7.96
CA MET A 594 -10.44 -1.82 -7.28
C MET A 594 -8.97 -2.14 -7.01
N GLN A 595 -8.10 -1.17 -7.29
CA GLN A 595 -6.72 -1.19 -6.84
C GLN A 595 -6.68 -1.02 -5.32
N ILE A 596 -5.94 -1.88 -4.62
CA ILE A 596 -5.90 -1.89 -3.14
C ILE A 596 -4.56 -1.48 -2.55
N LYS A 597 -3.58 -1.21 -3.41
CA LYS A 597 -2.26 -0.65 -3.08
C LYS A 597 -1.91 0.46 -4.06
N ASN A 598 -1.08 1.40 -3.65
CA ASN A 598 -0.51 2.37 -4.60
C ASN A 598 0.57 1.66 -5.44
N ASN A 599 0.42 1.70 -6.76
CA ASN A 599 1.44 1.21 -7.68
C ASN A 599 1.82 2.34 -8.65
N TYR A 600 3.00 2.89 -8.47
CA TYR A 600 3.51 4.05 -9.22
C TYR A 600 4.16 3.66 -10.54
N GLN A 601 4.41 2.37 -10.76
CA GLN A 601 5.14 1.85 -11.92
C GLN A 601 4.24 1.35 -13.04
N ILE A 602 2.95 1.18 -12.78
CA ILE A 602 2.00 0.73 -13.80
C ILE A 602 1.77 1.86 -14.80
N GLU A 603 2.04 1.58 -16.08
CA GLU A 603 1.74 2.49 -17.16
C GLU A 603 0.27 2.44 -17.52
N TRP A 604 -0.32 3.59 -17.79
CA TRP A 604 -1.66 3.72 -18.32
C TRP A 604 -1.68 4.64 -19.55
N GLU A 605 -2.65 4.42 -20.43
CA GLU A 605 -2.90 5.25 -21.59
C GLU A 605 -4.39 5.53 -21.77
N ILE A 606 -4.70 6.70 -22.32
CA ILE A 606 -6.04 7.05 -22.76
C ILE A 606 -6.06 6.99 -24.27
N ARG A 607 -6.95 6.17 -24.83
CA ARG A 607 -7.08 6.00 -26.28
C ARG A 607 -8.39 6.57 -26.80
N THR A 608 -8.37 7.17 -28.00
CA THR A 608 -9.59 7.53 -28.73
C THR A 608 -10.35 6.27 -29.16
N LYS A 609 -11.59 6.45 -29.62
CA LYS A 609 -12.39 5.37 -30.24
C LYS A 609 -11.71 4.73 -31.46
N PHE A 610 -10.74 5.41 -32.06
CA PHE A 610 -9.94 4.94 -33.19
C PHE A 610 -8.59 4.32 -32.78
N GLY A 611 -8.36 4.11 -31.49
CA GLY A 611 -7.16 3.48 -30.98
C GLY A 611 -5.92 4.38 -30.85
N LEU A 612 -6.03 5.69 -31.19
CA LEU A 612 -4.92 6.62 -31.04
C LEU A 612 -4.73 7.00 -29.57
N CYS A 613 -3.50 6.90 -29.06
CA CYS A 613 -3.13 7.36 -27.72
C CYS A 613 -3.22 8.89 -27.67
N VAL A 614 -4.03 9.40 -26.76
CA VAL A 614 -4.24 10.85 -26.53
C VAL A 614 -3.43 11.31 -25.32
N ASP A 615 -3.34 10.46 -24.32
CA ASP A 615 -2.62 10.75 -23.09
C ASP A 615 -2.04 9.44 -22.52
N LYS A 616 -0.94 9.55 -21.81
CA LYS A 616 -0.28 8.44 -21.12
C LYS A 616 0.38 8.90 -19.83
N GLY A 617 0.48 8.03 -18.88
CA GLY A 617 1.15 8.33 -17.61
C GLY A 617 1.43 7.07 -16.83
N MET A 618 1.89 7.27 -15.61
CA MET A 618 2.23 6.20 -14.68
C MET A 618 1.43 6.33 -13.38
N GLY A 619 1.17 5.19 -12.77
CA GLY A 619 0.57 5.09 -11.45
C GLY A 619 -0.93 4.79 -11.47
N ILE A 620 -1.30 3.73 -10.75
CA ILE A 620 -2.67 3.39 -10.35
C ILE A 620 -2.68 3.32 -8.83
N PHE A 621 -3.66 3.98 -8.21
CA PHE A 621 -3.62 4.24 -6.78
C PHE A 621 -4.69 3.48 -6.01
N ASN A 622 -4.44 3.29 -4.72
CA ASN A 622 -5.41 2.68 -3.81
C ASN A 622 -6.75 3.43 -3.87
N GLY A 623 -7.82 2.67 -4.15
CA GLY A 623 -9.16 3.20 -4.33
C GLY A 623 -9.56 3.45 -5.79
N ASP A 624 -8.63 3.44 -6.76
CA ASP A 624 -8.97 3.53 -8.18
C ASP A 624 -9.80 2.30 -8.58
N THR A 625 -10.93 2.53 -9.25
CA THR A 625 -11.79 1.44 -9.73
C THR A 625 -11.75 1.34 -11.24
N GLY A 626 -11.97 0.13 -11.73
CA GLY A 626 -11.99 -0.14 -13.15
C GLY A 626 -12.86 -1.34 -13.50
N ILE A 627 -12.99 -1.57 -14.79
CA ILE A 627 -13.68 -2.74 -15.36
C ILE A 627 -12.66 -3.55 -16.16
N ILE A 628 -12.65 -4.86 -15.92
CA ILE A 628 -11.82 -5.78 -16.73
C ILE A 628 -12.45 -5.87 -18.13
N GLU A 629 -11.74 -5.38 -19.14
CA GLU A 629 -12.20 -5.43 -20.52
C GLU A 629 -11.82 -6.75 -21.21
N GLU A 630 -10.60 -7.22 -20.96
CA GLU A 630 -10.05 -8.43 -21.60
C GLU A 630 -9.07 -9.14 -20.67
N ILE A 631 -9.08 -10.46 -20.71
CA ILE A 631 -8.10 -11.33 -20.04
C ILE A 631 -7.28 -12.05 -21.10
N ASN A 632 -5.96 -11.86 -21.08
CA ASN A 632 -5.05 -12.47 -22.01
C ASN A 632 -4.10 -13.43 -21.29
N ASP A 633 -4.44 -14.72 -21.33
CA ASP A 633 -3.63 -15.77 -20.68
C ASP A 633 -2.25 -15.93 -21.34
N PHE A 634 -2.11 -15.57 -22.63
CA PHE A 634 -0.85 -15.69 -23.35
C PHE A 634 0.15 -14.61 -22.96
N ALA A 635 -0.34 -13.36 -22.78
CA ALA A 635 0.49 -12.25 -22.33
C ALA A 635 0.60 -12.21 -20.80
N GLU A 636 -0.15 -13.07 -20.09
CA GLU A 636 -0.31 -13.03 -18.63
C GLU A 636 -0.73 -11.65 -18.11
N THR A 637 -1.66 -11.01 -18.84
CA THR A 637 -2.16 -9.67 -18.53
C THR A 637 -3.69 -9.60 -18.54
N MET A 638 -4.23 -8.59 -17.87
CA MET A 638 -5.62 -8.15 -18.00
C MET A 638 -5.63 -6.72 -18.52
N THR A 639 -6.47 -6.42 -19.50
CA THR A 639 -6.75 -5.03 -19.85
C THR A 639 -7.85 -4.52 -18.93
N ILE A 640 -7.52 -3.53 -18.10
CA ILE A 640 -8.45 -2.90 -17.17
C ILE A 640 -8.65 -1.44 -17.58
N SER A 641 -9.90 -1.06 -17.77
CA SER A 641 -10.29 0.35 -17.99
C SER A 641 -10.64 0.95 -16.64
N PHE A 642 -9.72 1.73 -16.08
CA PHE A 642 -9.92 2.48 -14.85
C PHE A 642 -10.72 3.78 -15.10
N ASP A 643 -11.13 4.43 -14.05
CA ASP A 643 -11.78 5.74 -14.10
C ASP A 643 -11.00 6.70 -15.02
N GLU A 644 -11.71 7.61 -15.69
CA GLU A 644 -11.17 8.56 -16.70
C GLU A 644 -10.76 7.93 -18.04
N GLY A 645 -11.09 6.67 -18.27
CA GLY A 645 -10.71 5.97 -19.48
C GLY A 645 -9.23 5.59 -19.56
N ARG A 646 -8.54 5.58 -18.39
CA ARG A 646 -7.16 5.09 -18.28
C ARG A 646 -7.15 3.58 -18.48
N LYS A 647 -6.59 3.13 -19.58
CA LYS A 647 -6.42 1.70 -19.87
C LYS A 647 -5.04 1.23 -19.42
N VAL A 648 -5.04 0.09 -18.76
CA VAL A 648 -3.85 -0.55 -18.21
C VAL A 648 -3.78 -1.98 -18.70
N GLU A 649 -2.63 -2.40 -19.20
CA GLU A 649 -2.29 -3.82 -19.32
C GLU A 649 -1.74 -4.32 -17.98
N TYR A 650 -2.61 -4.91 -17.19
CA TYR A 650 -2.35 -5.27 -15.80
C TYR A 650 -1.74 -6.67 -15.72
N PRO A 651 -0.47 -6.84 -15.31
CA PRO A 651 0.19 -8.16 -15.25
C PRO A 651 -0.42 -9.07 -14.17
N PHE A 652 -0.55 -10.36 -14.45
CA PHE A 652 -1.07 -11.34 -13.48
C PHE A 652 -0.26 -11.42 -12.19
N LYS A 653 1.04 -11.16 -12.23
CA LYS A 653 1.91 -11.09 -11.05
C LYS A 653 1.50 -10.03 -10.03
N LEU A 654 0.73 -9.01 -10.46
CA LEU A 654 0.25 -7.92 -9.61
C LEU A 654 -1.20 -8.11 -9.15
N LEU A 655 -1.84 -9.25 -9.43
CA LEU A 655 -3.25 -9.48 -9.04
C LEU A 655 -3.49 -9.45 -7.52
N GLU A 656 -2.45 -9.55 -6.71
CA GLU A 656 -2.55 -9.32 -5.26
C GLU A 656 -2.88 -7.87 -4.88
N GLU A 657 -2.75 -6.94 -5.82
CA GLU A 657 -3.08 -5.53 -5.65
C GLU A 657 -4.50 -5.18 -6.12
N LEU A 658 -5.24 -6.16 -6.66
CA LEU A 658 -6.62 -6.01 -7.13
C LEU A 658 -7.61 -6.79 -6.27
N GLU A 659 -8.79 -6.21 -6.07
CA GLU A 659 -9.96 -6.88 -5.49
C GLU A 659 -11.21 -6.60 -6.31
N LEU A 660 -12.19 -7.53 -6.27
CA LEU A 660 -13.53 -7.25 -6.77
C LEU A 660 -14.16 -6.09 -6.00
N ALA A 661 -14.87 -5.20 -6.68
CA ALA A 661 -15.33 -3.94 -6.12
C ALA A 661 -16.85 -3.71 -6.26
N TYR A 662 -17.65 -4.75 -6.41
CA TYR A 662 -19.11 -4.63 -6.33
C TYR A 662 -19.55 -4.18 -4.93
N ALA A 663 -18.93 -4.73 -3.90
CA ALA A 663 -19.02 -4.27 -2.51
C ALA A 663 -17.60 -3.90 -2.02
N VAL A 664 -17.50 -2.82 -1.27
CA VAL A 664 -16.26 -2.39 -0.60
C VAL A 664 -16.52 -2.07 0.86
N THR A 665 -15.48 -2.07 1.69
CA THR A 665 -15.64 -1.59 3.06
C THR A 665 -15.85 -0.07 3.09
N ILE A 666 -16.57 0.41 4.10
CA ILE A 666 -16.78 1.85 4.31
C ILE A 666 -15.43 2.58 4.40
N HIS A 667 -14.41 1.97 5.01
CA HIS A 667 -13.06 2.54 5.07
C HIS A 667 -12.45 2.76 3.66
N LYS A 668 -12.62 1.80 2.75
CA LYS A 668 -12.12 1.92 1.37
C LYS A 668 -12.92 2.89 0.49
N SER A 669 -14.09 3.32 0.94
CA SER A 669 -14.89 4.33 0.25
C SER A 669 -14.51 5.76 0.61
N GLN A 670 -13.61 5.98 1.57
CA GLN A 670 -13.14 7.33 1.93
C GLN A 670 -12.56 8.05 0.71
N GLY A 671 -12.78 9.35 0.61
CA GLY A 671 -12.39 10.17 -0.54
C GLY A 671 -13.21 9.93 -1.82
N SER A 672 -14.11 8.93 -1.84
CA SER A 672 -14.99 8.62 -2.97
C SER A 672 -16.42 9.10 -2.70
N GLU A 673 -17.14 9.42 -3.77
CA GLU A 673 -18.58 9.68 -3.74
C GLU A 673 -19.26 8.93 -4.87
N TYR A 674 -20.48 8.46 -4.63
CA TYR A 674 -21.23 7.64 -5.58
C TYR A 674 -22.61 8.23 -5.83
N PRO A 675 -23.18 8.07 -7.04
CA PRO A 675 -24.55 8.51 -7.33
C PRO A 675 -25.56 7.91 -6.35
N ALA A 676 -25.44 6.61 -6.02
CA ALA A 676 -26.22 5.97 -4.97
C ALA A 676 -25.38 4.96 -4.18
N VAL A 677 -25.71 4.82 -2.91
CA VAL A 677 -25.06 3.90 -1.97
C VAL A 677 -26.09 2.97 -1.36
N VAL A 678 -25.76 1.69 -1.29
CA VAL A 678 -26.53 0.68 -0.55
C VAL A 678 -25.71 0.19 0.64
N ILE A 679 -26.28 0.25 1.84
CA ILE A 679 -25.60 -0.15 3.07
C ILE A 679 -26.35 -1.36 3.67
N PRO A 680 -25.89 -2.59 3.43
CA PRO A 680 -26.40 -3.76 4.12
C PRO A 680 -25.93 -3.74 5.57
N LEU A 681 -26.86 -3.86 6.54
CA LEU A 681 -26.60 -3.65 7.95
C LEU A 681 -27.18 -4.73 8.84
N LEU A 682 -26.35 -5.45 9.56
CA LEU A 682 -26.67 -6.34 10.68
C LEU A 682 -25.72 -6.08 11.85
N SER A 683 -26.03 -6.68 13.00
CA SER A 683 -25.18 -6.61 14.17
C SER A 683 -23.76 -7.08 13.89
N GLY A 684 -22.78 -6.46 14.53
CA GLY A 684 -21.35 -6.74 14.36
C GLY A 684 -20.56 -6.34 15.61
N PRO A 685 -19.21 -6.42 15.53
CA PRO A 685 -18.36 -6.02 16.64
C PRO A 685 -18.59 -4.56 17.04
N ARG A 686 -18.89 -4.32 18.33
CA ARG A 686 -19.23 -2.98 18.86
C ARG A 686 -18.18 -1.93 18.55
N MET A 687 -16.90 -2.28 18.58
CA MET A 687 -15.80 -1.34 18.28
C MET A 687 -15.83 -0.85 16.83
N LEU A 688 -16.32 -1.68 15.90
CA LEU A 688 -16.42 -1.32 14.49
C LEU A 688 -17.75 -0.60 14.19
N MET A 689 -18.85 -1.06 14.81
CA MET A 689 -20.20 -0.55 14.59
C MET A 689 -20.44 0.74 15.38
N ASN A 690 -19.82 1.84 14.93
CA ASN A 690 -19.87 3.13 15.60
C ASN A 690 -20.45 4.24 14.72
N ARG A 691 -20.72 5.38 15.36
CA ARG A 691 -21.30 6.57 14.75
C ARG A 691 -20.53 7.07 13.54
N ASN A 692 -19.20 7.20 13.65
CA ASN A 692 -18.37 7.75 12.59
C ASN A 692 -18.34 6.86 11.34
N LEU A 693 -18.42 5.53 11.52
CA LEU A 693 -18.52 4.61 10.41
C LEU A 693 -19.83 4.81 9.64
N LEU A 694 -20.96 4.90 10.37
CA LEU A 694 -22.26 5.15 9.77
C LEU A 694 -22.32 6.53 9.08
N TYR A 695 -21.85 7.56 9.76
CA TYR A 695 -21.72 8.91 9.21
C TYR A 695 -20.92 8.92 7.91
N THR A 696 -19.75 8.29 7.91
CA THR A 696 -18.90 8.21 6.71
C THR A 696 -19.62 7.48 5.57
N ALA A 697 -20.32 6.37 5.86
CA ALA A 697 -21.05 5.61 4.84
C ALA A 697 -22.16 6.43 4.18
N VAL A 698 -22.97 7.12 4.99
CA VAL A 698 -24.08 7.96 4.52
C VAL A 698 -23.58 9.12 3.66
N THR A 699 -22.48 9.75 4.07
CA THR A 699 -21.88 10.89 3.35
C THR A 699 -21.21 10.53 2.03
N ARG A 700 -21.11 9.24 1.67
CA ARG A 700 -20.61 8.79 0.35
C ARG A 700 -21.65 8.89 -0.77
N ALA A 701 -22.94 9.06 -0.44
CA ALA A 701 -24.01 9.15 -1.42
C ALA A 701 -24.23 10.59 -1.91
N LYS A 702 -24.33 10.76 -3.22
CA LYS A 702 -24.65 12.08 -3.84
C LYS A 702 -26.15 12.31 -4.00
N LYS A 703 -26.90 11.28 -4.45
CA LYS A 703 -28.32 11.41 -4.82
C LYS A 703 -29.23 10.47 -4.05
N CYS A 704 -28.74 9.34 -3.58
CA CYS A 704 -29.57 8.36 -2.86
C CYS A 704 -28.72 7.49 -1.93
N VAL A 705 -29.16 7.34 -0.70
CA VAL A 705 -28.69 6.31 0.22
C VAL A 705 -29.83 5.38 0.58
N THR A 706 -29.60 4.07 0.53
CA THR A 706 -30.54 3.06 0.98
C THR A 706 -29.87 2.12 1.97
N ILE A 707 -30.34 2.10 3.19
CA ILE A 707 -29.87 1.17 4.22
C ILE A 707 -30.84 -0.02 4.23
N VAL A 708 -30.29 -1.24 4.18
CA VAL A 708 -31.08 -2.46 4.19
C VAL A 708 -30.64 -3.31 5.38
N GLY A 709 -31.45 -3.38 6.41
CA GLY A 709 -31.01 -4.14 7.58
C GLY A 709 -31.85 -3.95 8.84
N ASP A 710 -31.17 -4.19 9.97
CA ASP A 710 -31.74 -4.11 11.29
C ASP A 710 -31.74 -2.68 11.84
N GLU A 711 -32.93 -2.17 12.17
CA GLU A 711 -33.09 -0.82 12.69
C GLU A 711 -32.49 -0.64 14.08
N GLN A 712 -32.49 -1.68 14.91
CA GLN A 712 -31.89 -1.61 16.23
C GLN A 712 -30.37 -1.37 16.11
N THR A 713 -29.71 -2.12 15.23
CA THR A 713 -28.28 -1.93 14.94
C THR A 713 -27.99 -0.50 14.44
N PHE A 714 -28.86 0.06 13.58
CA PHE A 714 -28.72 1.43 13.10
C PHE A 714 -28.75 2.45 14.25
N TYR A 715 -29.72 2.36 15.15
CA TYR A 715 -29.81 3.26 16.30
C TYR A 715 -28.68 3.04 17.31
N GLU A 716 -28.27 1.78 17.53
CA GLU A 716 -27.10 1.47 18.37
C GLU A 716 -25.84 2.10 17.83
N MET A 717 -25.63 2.13 16.51
CA MET A 717 -24.50 2.82 15.90
C MET A 717 -24.54 4.34 16.13
N ILE A 718 -25.71 4.96 16.01
CA ILE A 718 -25.87 6.40 16.28
C ILE A 718 -25.50 6.72 17.74
N GLN A 719 -25.91 5.87 18.70
CA GLN A 719 -25.58 6.06 20.12
C GLN A 719 -24.15 5.66 20.46
N ASN A 720 -23.51 4.83 19.63
CA ASN A 720 -22.15 4.36 19.88
C ASN A 720 -21.11 5.39 19.45
N ASN A 721 -20.73 6.26 20.38
CA ASN A 721 -19.64 7.24 20.20
C ASN A 721 -18.27 6.69 20.57
N SER A 722 -18.14 5.36 20.82
CA SER A 722 -16.86 4.76 21.11
C SER A 722 -16.02 4.72 19.83
N GLN A 723 -15.21 5.74 19.67
CA GLN A 723 -14.09 5.67 18.72
C GLN A 723 -13.03 4.75 19.33
N GLN A 724 -12.40 3.92 18.51
CA GLN A 724 -11.19 3.26 18.95
C GLN A 724 -10.20 4.35 19.35
N ARG A 725 -9.90 4.45 20.66
CA ARG A 725 -8.95 5.42 21.17
C ARG A 725 -7.62 5.19 20.48
N ARG A 726 -7.18 6.13 19.68
CA ARG A 726 -5.83 6.11 19.12
C ARG A 726 -4.88 6.72 20.14
N TYR A 727 -3.81 6.01 20.39
CA TYR A 727 -2.71 6.54 21.18
C TYR A 727 -1.83 7.37 20.24
N SER A 728 -1.98 8.69 20.27
CA SER A 728 -1.22 9.68 19.52
C SER A 728 -0.73 10.77 20.45
N GLY A 729 0.53 11.14 20.32
CA GLY A 729 1.15 12.19 21.14
C GLY A 729 1.29 13.54 20.44
N LEU A 730 0.87 13.65 19.18
CA LEU A 730 1.06 14.87 18.39
C LEU A 730 0.41 16.11 19.03
N ARG A 731 -0.84 16.00 19.50
CA ARG A 731 -1.52 17.11 20.21
C ARG A 731 -0.67 17.67 21.33
N ASP A 732 -0.17 16.78 22.16
CA ASP A 732 0.55 17.15 23.38
C ASP A 732 1.89 17.81 23.04
N ARG A 733 2.58 17.34 21.98
CA ARG A 733 3.81 17.96 21.47
C ARG A 733 3.59 19.33 20.90
N ILE A 734 2.49 19.53 20.17
CA ILE A 734 2.12 20.86 19.65
C ILE A 734 1.92 21.84 20.82
N VAL A 735 1.24 21.42 21.89
CA VAL A 735 1.03 22.24 23.08
C VAL A 735 2.36 22.53 23.81
N GLU A 736 3.23 21.53 23.97
CA GLU A 736 4.57 21.68 24.58
C GLU A 736 5.47 22.65 23.80
N GLU A 737 5.46 22.60 22.48
CA GLU A 737 6.18 23.56 21.61
C GLU A 737 5.60 24.99 21.69
N THR A 738 4.40 25.15 22.24
CA THR A 738 3.72 26.44 22.36
C THR A 738 4.06 27.17 23.68
N ILE A 739 4.55 26.46 24.68
CA ILE A 739 4.97 26.98 25.98
C ILE A 739 6.44 27.36 25.93
#